data_ede28244bf24099fe9e6f09a25d21d6f
#
_entry.id   ede28244bf24099fe9e6f09a25d21d6f
#
_cell.length_a   1.000
_cell.length_b   1.000
_cell.length_c   1.000
_cell.angle_alpha   90.00
_cell.angle_beta   90.00
_cell.angle_gamma   90.00
#
_symmetry.space_group_name_H-M   'P 1'
#
loop_
_entity.id
_entity.type
_entity.pdbx_description
1 polymer ?
#
loop_
_entity_poly.entity_id
_entity_poly.type
_entity_poly.pdbx_seq_one_letter_code
_entity_poly.pdbx_strand_id
1 'polypeptide(L)'
;MLIRLIIAVFIFLIAPIITIAQHDTLFLSPKLESVQLPFGLETKKPACIPKVALALGGGGARGIATLGVLKALEENNISIEYIVGTSMGSILGGLYSIGYTIAEIDSIINSTDWNDFYRFSETNRNELFLDQKVTEDIALFSVRFDGLTPIVPTSFNTGQQFLNYLNYLTINAPLHVTGNDFNSLKYKFRAVSTDLVTGNLIMISSGSLSKALRASSSVSFLLEPVRVDSMLLVDGGVVANVPSKPARDVGADYVIAVNTTSPLRNSEELDDPLKIADQLVSIPISMVTKENLKYADIILTPELGNKGNDDFSNLDSIINLGYQTATNQIEKIKKDIKKHSFEKNNSDLIYYSKILPYNNESSFENGISLTFSKQDSVSNRELLVELAHYYSTGDFECFEAELITENKIAKIKIDYKYKPLVNSIELNGVELIDLNKAYEILNPIYRKPYNETIVSEKLTELLRLYRKNGISLADIRSVIFDESSGHLNIEIDEGRIKSITLKGNLKTRDVVILRELPLEKNDYFTADKLFNGLKNLRTTGLFKSIDVQIDNKNGENNVMVVVEEKISSLIRFGLKADNERYVQFSVDARDENLFGTGAELGALFFGGLRNQLIVIENKANRVFNTYLTYKLKGYFDLQDIYSYANDEVDDPKRFSRSIVGEYRQKKYGVLFGIGMQAGKFGNIIADFRYETNSIRNIVGDTVDPYKIDIAALRFNMRIDTQDKYPYPNYGAYFDTYYETSQKIFGADISYSLYALNYVGYFSVSRLSTLIPSIQIGVADETLPLSQQFAFGGQYSFLGYRADEYRGRQIFIGSLQYRMKLPFKIWFNSYISIRYDVGNIWEQKEEMKFKDFKQGVGAVLSFDTPIGPADFAIGRSFLIDRGLTTGNIVRGTTQLYFTIGYFF
;
A
#
# COMPACT_ATOMS: atom_id res chain seq x y z
N MET A 1 -54.16 -88.86 39.67
CA MET A 1 -53.05 -87.92 39.56
C MET A 1 -52.56 -87.73 38.13
N LEU A 2 -52.53 -88.79 37.30
CA LEU A 2 -52.02 -88.75 35.92
C LEU A 2 -52.88 -87.95 34.95
N ILE A 3 -54.27 -87.91 35.08
CA ILE A 3 -55.12 -87.15 34.19
C ILE A 3 -55.02 -85.59 34.40
N ARG A 4 -54.66 -85.14 35.60
CA ARG A 4 -54.44 -83.74 35.85
C ARG A 4 -53.08 -83.24 35.26
N LEU A 5 -52.13 -84.18 35.13
CA LEU A 5 -50.81 -83.82 34.51
C LEU A 5 -50.89 -83.72 33.00
N ILE A 6 -51.74 -84.59 32.38
CA ILE A 6 -51.97 -84.56 30.92
C ILE A 6 -52.73 -83.32 30.48
N ILE A 7 -53.72 -82.83 31.25
CA ILE A 7 -54.47 -81.61 30.97
C ILE A 7 -53.50 -80.32 31.15
N ALA A 8 -52.66 -80.35 32.14
CA ALA A 8 -51.70 -79.25 32.34
C ALA A 8 -50.65 -79.19 31.21
N VAL A 9 -50.21 -80.28 30.65
CA VAL A 9 -49.30 -80.33 29.51
C VAL A 9 -50.00 -79.98 28.19
N PHE A 10 -51.28 -80.28 28.03
CA PHE A 10 -52.04 -79.93 26.85
C PHE A 10 -52.48 -78.43 26.85
N ILE A 11 -52.66 -77.82 28.04
CA ILE A 11 -52.88 -76.41 28.15
C ILE A 11 -51.55 -75.52 27.87
N PHE A 12 -50.42 -76.14 28.17
CA PHE A 12 -49.09 -75.48 27.85
C PHE A 12 -48.69 -75.63 26.38
N LEU A 13 -49.26 -76.56 25.62
CA LEU A 13 -49.01 -76.80 24.19
C LEU A 13 -49.98 -76.02 23.26
N ILE A 14 -51.03 -75.39 23.81
CA ILE A 14 -51.99 -74.56 23.03
C ILE A 14 -51.95 -73.12 23.46
N ALA A 15 -50.95 -72.64 24.26
CA ALA A 15 -50.72 -71.28 24.40
C ALA A 15 -50.25 -70.74 23.03
N PRO A 16 -51.01 -69.85 22.39
CA PRO A 16 -50.49 -69.19 21.19
C PRO A 16 -49.23 -68.50 21.64
N ILE A 17 -48.14 -68.84 20.97
CA ILE A 17 -46.97 -68.00 21.03
C ILE A 17 -47.41 -66.66 20.39
N ILE A 18 -47.94 -65.78 21.25
CA ILE A 18 -48.06 -64.36 20.87
C ILE A 18 -46.61 -63.92 20.77
N THR A 19 -46.04 -64.03 19.60
CA THR A 19 -44.88 -63.27 19.20
C THR A 19 -45.32 -61.81 19.26
N ILE A 20 -45.08 -61.13 20.41
CA ILE A 20 -45.13 -59.71 20.50
C ILE A 20 -44.05 -59.29 19.48
N ALA A 21 -44.50 -58.80 18.34
CA ALA A 21 -43.59 -58.16 17.42
C ALA A 21 -42.91 -57.03 18.25
N GLN A 22 -41.70 -57.26 18.59
CA GLN A 22 -40.87 -56.29 19.30
C GLN A 22 -40.63 -55.21 18.26
N HIS A 23 -41.41 -54.15 18.29
CA HIS A 23 -41.12 -52.93 17.50
C HIS A 23 -39.93 -52.28 18.16
N ASP A 24 -38.75 -52.39 17.56
CA ASP A 24 -37.58 -51.62 17.97
C ASP A 24 -37.77 -50.20 17.48
N THR A 25 -37.93 -49.27 18.43
CA THR A 25 -38.03 -47.85 18.15
C THR A 25 -36.67 -47.21 18.36
N LEU A 26 -36.15 -46.60 17.33
CA LEU A 26 -34.88 -45.85 17.37
C LEU A 26 -35.14 -44.32 17.18
N PHE A 27 -34.73 -43.55 18.14
CA PHE A 27 -34.78 -42.10 18.05
C PHE A 27 -33.48 -41.56 17.44
N LEU A 28 -33.60 -40.76 16.39
CA LEU A 28 -32.48 -40.08 15.72
C LEU A 28 -32.59 -38.59 15.97
N SER A 29 -31.65 -38.04 16.74
CA SER A 29 -31.47 -36.60 16.96
C SER A 29 -30.02 -36.22 16.72
N PRO A 30 -29.74 -35.19 15.87
CA PRO A 30 -28.38 -34.71 15.68
C PRO A 30 -27.81 -34.14 16.99
N LYS A 31 -26.63 -34.59 17.39
CA LYS A 31 -25.89 -33.93 18.47
C LYS A 31 -25.49 -32.55 18.03
N LEU A 32 -25.78 -31.53 18.84
CA LEU A 32 -25.55 -30.13 18.52
C LEU A 32 -24.33 -29.58 19.25
N GLU A 33 -23.56 -28.73 18.56
CA GLU A 33 -22.46 -27.94 19.10
C GLU A 33 -22.80 -26.46 18.93
N SER A 34 -22.46 -25.61 19.92
CA SER A 34 -22.62 -24.18 19.86
C SER A 34 -21.52 -23.53 19.01
N VAL A 35 -21.90 -22.63 18.15
CA VAL A 35 -21.00 -21.86 17.27
C VAL A 35 -21.24 -20.36 17.45
N GLN A 36 -20.21 -19.64 17.82
CA GLN A 36 -20.25 -18.19 17.92
C GLN A 36 -20.28 -17.55 16.52
N LEU A 37 -21.13 -16.57 16.37
CA LEU A 37 -21.29 -15.73 15.19
C LEU A 37 -20.87 -14.28 15.51
N PRO A 38 -20.67 -13.40 14.50
CA PRO A 38 -20.52 -11.97 14.73
C PRO A 38 -21.65 -11.37 15.58
N PHE A 39 -21.36 -10.22 16.20
CA PHE A 39 -22.32 -9.44 17.02
C PHE A 39 -22.79 -10.13 18.32
N GLY A 40 -21.99 -11.10 18.81
CA GLY A 40 -22.35 -11.86 20.02
C GLY A 40 -23.49 -12.85 19.82
N LEU A 41 -23.89 -13.11 18.59
CA LEU A 41 -24.87 -14.15 18.27
C LEU A 41 -24.28 -15.53 18.42
N GLU A 42 -25.14 -16.51 18.74
CA GLU A 42 -24.77 -17.90 18.90
C GLU A 42 -25.77 -18.78 18.17
N THR A 43 -25.29 -19.70 17.37
CA THR A 43 -26.12 -20.70 16.69
C THR A 43 -25.70 -22.12 17.05
N LYS A 44 -26.59 -23.10 16.88
CA LYS A 44 -26.29 -24.52 17.08
C LYS A 44 -26.10 -25.18 15.73
N LYS A 45 -25.01 -25.97 15.59
CA LYS A 45 -24.74 -26.78 14.40
C LYS A 45 -24.62 -28.27 14.76
N PRO A 46 -25.08 -29.19 13.90
CA PRO A 46 -24.88 -30.62 14.13
C PRO A 46 -23.39 -31.00 14.15
N ALA A 47 -22.99 -31.71 15.19
CA ALA A 47 -21.61 -32.14 15.40
C ALA A 47 -21.08 -33.12 14.32
N CYS A 48 -21.98 -33.80 13.59
CA CYS A 48 -21.61 -34.72 12.50
C CYS A 48 -21.22 -33.98 11.21
N ILE A 49 -21.51 -32.68 11.08
CA ILE A 49 -21.07 -31.90 9.93
C ILE A 49 -19.58 -31.58 10.10
N PRO A 50 -18.73 -31.94 9.11
CA PRO A 50 -17.29 -31.72 9.25
C PRO A 50 -16.94 -30.26 9.23
N LYS A 51 -15.98 -29.86 10.06
CA LYS A 51 -15.38 -28.52 10.07
C LYS A 51 -14.43 -28.39 8.88
N VAL A 52 -14.84 -27.63 7.88
CA VAL A 52 -14.04 -27.40 6.66
C VAL A 52 -13.10 -26.24 6.87
N ALA A 53 -11.82 -26.43 6.57
CA ALA A 53 -10.83 -25.37 6.52
C ALA A 53 -10.31 -25.13 5.11
N LEU A 54 -10.09 -23.87 4.78
CA LEU A 54 -9.35 -23.44 3.60
C LEU A 54 -7.90 -23.14 3.98
N ALA A 55 -6.96 -23.82 3.34
CA ALA A 55 -5.53 -23.54 3.42
C ALA A 55 -5.11 -22.75 2.18
N LEU A 56 -5.03 -21.42 2.31
CA LEU A 56 -4.79 -20.48 1.21
C LEU A 56 -3.30 -20.18 1.06
N GLY A 57 -2.75 -20.58 -0.09
CA GLY A 57 -1.32 -20.46 -0.35
C GLY A 57 -0.86 -19.04 -0.67
N GLY A 58 0.42 -18.77 -0.37
CA GLY A 58 1.14 -17.58 -0.82
C GLY A 58 1.54 -17.69 -2.30
N GLY A 59 2.02 -16.58 -2.87
CA GLY A 59 2.52 -16.55 -4.26
C GLY A 59 2.38 -15.19 -4.94
N GLY A 60 2.29 -14.10 -4.19
CA GLY A 60 2.17 -12.76 -4.76
C GLY A 60 1.01 -12.65 -5.75
N ALA A 61 1.28 -12.20 -6.98
CA ALA A 61 0.27 -12.09 -8.04
C ALA A 61 -0.43 -13.43 -8.35
N ARG A 62 0.29 -14.56 -8.28
CA ARG A 62 -0.29 -15.90 -8.48
C ARG A 62 -1.34 -16.21 -7.42
N GLY A 63 -1.11 -15.76 -6.17
CA GLY A 63 -2.02 -15.95 -5.05
C GLY A 63 -3.42 -15.38 -5.27
N ILE A 64 -3.57 -14.42 -6.20
CA ILE A 64 -4.86 -13.81 -6.57
C ILE A 64 -5.84 -14.84 -7.17
N ALA A 65 -5.36 -15.95 -7.74
CA ALA A 65 -6.22 -17.06 -8.18
C ALA A 65 -7.13 -17.61 -7.07
N THR A 66 -6.72 -17.46 -5.81
CA THR A 66 -7.51 -17.83 -4.63
C THR A 66 -8.87 -17.16 -4.61
N LEU A 67 -9.00 -15.91 -5.12
CA LEU A 67 -10.29 -15.22 -5.18
C LEU A 67 -11.28 -15.96 -6.07
N GLY A 68 -10.84 -16.52 -7.20
CA GLY A 68 -11.68 -17.36 -8.06
C GLY A 68 -12.12 -18.65 -7.37
N VAL A 69 -11.23 -19.25 -6.57
CA VAL A 69 -11.57 -20.43 -5.78
C VAL A 69 -12.63 -20.09 -4.73
N LEU A 70 -12.46 -18.99 -3.98
CA LEU A 70 -13.44 -18.53 -2.98
C LEU A 70 -14.81 -18.31 -3.63
N LYS A 71 -14.84 -17.68 -4.82
CA LYS A 71 -16.07 -17.47 -5.60
C LYS A 71 -16.78 -18.79 -5.92
N ALA A 72 -16.07 -19.77 -6.44
CA ALA A 72 -16.66 -21.06 -6.80
C ALA A 72 -17.20 -21.82 -5.58
N LEU A 73 -16.51 -21.77 -4.44
CA LEU A 73 -16.95 -22.39 -3.19
C LEU A 73 -18.21 -21.70 -2.62
N GLU A 74 -18.26 -20.35 -2.65
CA GLU A 74 -19.43 -19.57 -2.19
C GLU A 74 -20.67 -19.85 -3.04
N GLU A 75 -20.57 -19.80 -4.36
CA GLU A 75 -21.66 -20.07 -5.31
C GLU A 75 -22.23 -21.50 -5.16
N ASN A 76 -21.41 -22.42 -4.67
CA ASN A 76 -21.79 -23.81 -4.43
C ASN A 76 -22.15 -24.16 -2.99
N ASN A 77 -22.29 -23.15 -2.13
CA ASN A 77 -22.68 -23.25 -0.72
C ASN A 77 -21.82 -24.23 0.10
N ILE A 78 -20.49 -24.23 -0.16
CA ILE A 78 -19.56 -25.00 0.66
C ILE A 78 -19.38 -24.29 2.01
N SER A 79 -19.85 -24.90 3.09
CA SER A 79 -19.73 -24.32 4.43
C SER A 79 -18.29 -24.37 4.92
N ILE A 80 -17.69 -23.20 5.14
CA ILE A 80 -16.32 -23.00 5.62
C ILE A 80 -16.39 -22.60 7.09
N GLU A 81 -15.52 -23.15 7.94
CA GLU A 81 -15.40 -22.74 9.33
C GLU A 81 -14.08 -22.00 9.60
N TYR A 82 -12.96 -22.46 8.99
CA TYR A 82 -11.64 -21.89 9.18
C TYR A 82 -11.04 -21.41 7.86
N ILE A 83 -10.36 -20.29 7.91
CA ILE A 83 -9.49 -19.81 6.82
C ILE A 83 -8.09 -19.61 7.40
N VAL A 84 -7.14 -20.37 6.87
CA VAL A 84 -5.73 -20.29 7.24
C VAL A 84 -4.96 -19.85 6.01
N GLY A 85 -4.34 -18.69 6.06
CA GLY A 85 -3.71 -18.07 4.88
C GLY A 85 -2.26 -17.72 5.11
N THR A 86 -1.47 -17.81 4.04
CA THR A 86 -0.07 -17.36 3.98
C THR A 86 0.08 -16.29 2.91
N SER A 87 0.79 -15.20 3.19
CA SER A 87 1.11 -14.13 2.23
C SER A 87 -0.15 -13.60 1.53
N MET A 88 -0.22 -13.58 0.19
CA MET A 88 -1.43 -13.17 -0.55
C MET A 88 -2.67 -13.97 -0.14
N GLY A 89 -2.52 -15.26 0.17
CA GLY A 89 -3.61 -16.09 0.71
C GLY A 89 -4.13 -15.59 2.07
N SER A 90 -3.26 -15.03 2.92
CA SER A 90 -3.67 -14.40 4.18
C SER A 90 -4.42 -13.09 3.94
N ILE A 91 -4.00 -12.29 2.97
CA ILE A 91 -4.66 -11.02 2.62
C ILE A 91 -6.08 -11.30 2.13
N LEU A 92 -6.23 -12.16 1.13
CA LEU A 92 -7.55 -12.48 0.56
C LEU A 92 -8.46 -13.18 1.57
N GLY A 93 -7.92 -14.16 2.30
CA GLY A 93 -8.63 -14.88 3.35
C GLY A 93 -9.04 -13.97 4.51
N GLY A 94 -8.17 -13.06 4.92
CA GLY A 94 -8.44 -12.05 5.95
C GLY A 94 -9.55 -11.09 5.53
N LEU A 95 -9.47 -10.51 4.33
CA LEU A 95 -10.50 -9.61 3.80
C LEU A 95 -11.86 -10.31 3.68
N TYR A 96 -11.89 -11.55 3.21
CA TYR A 96 -13.11 -12.35 3.12
C TYR A 96 -13.69 -12.66 4.51
N SER A 97 -12.81 -12.92 5.50
CA SER A 97 -13.23 -13.23 6.88
C SER A 97 -13.80 -12.01 7.61
N ILE A 98 -13.36 -10.78 7.30
CA ILE A 98 -13.91 -9.54 7.87
C ILE A 98 -15.15 -9.02 7.13
N GLY A 99 -15.71 -9.84 6.24
CA GLY A 99 -17.03 -9.58 5.64
C GLY A 99 -17.03 -8.86 4.31
N TYR A 100 -15.89 -8.66 3.64
CA TYR A 100 -15.90 -8.22 2.24
C TYR A 100 -16.52 -9.32 1.35
N THR A 101 -17.30 -8.90 0.37
CA THR A 101 -17.81 -9.79 -0.69
C THR A 101 -16.72 -10.07 -1.72
N ILE A 102 -16.89 -11.16 -2.47
CA ILE A 102 -15.99 -11.48 -3.59
C ILE A 102 -15.88 -10.29 -4.59
N ALA A 103 -16.99 -9.64 -4.89
CA ALA A 103 -17.01 -8.48 -5.80
C ALA A 103 -16.27 -7.26 -5.24
N GLU A 104 -16.34 -7.01 -3.93
CA GLU A 104 -15.58 -5.94 -3.27
C GLU A 104 -14.09 -6.25 -3.28
N ILE A 105 -13.68 -7.50 -2.98
CA ILE A 105 -12.27 -7.92 -3.03
C ILE A 105 -11.73 -7.83 -4.46
N ASP A 106 -12.51 -8.24 -5.45
CA ASP A 106 -12.15 -8.13 -6.87
C ASP A 106 -11.91 -6.67 -7.28
N SER A 107 -12.80 -5.76 -6.88
CA SER A 107 -12.62 -4.32 -7.09
C SER A 107 -11.36 -3.77 -6.40
N ILE A 108 -11.08 -4.19 -5.17
CA ILE A 108 -9.87 -3.81 -4.42
C ILE A 108 -8.62 -4.28 -5.18
N ILE A 109 -8.58 -5.53 -5.62
CA ILE A 109 -7.44 -6.12 -6.32
C ILE A 109 -7.16 -5.38 -7.63
N ASN A 110 -8.19 -5.12 -8.44
CA ASN A 110 -8.05 -4.49 -9.75
C ASN A 110 -7.78 -2.98 -9.68
N SER A 111 -8.18 -2.30 -8.61
CA SER A 111 -7.93 -0.86 -8.42
C SER A 111 -6.59 -0.56 -7.76
N THR A 112 -5.91 -1.55 -7.19
CA THR A 112 -4.67 -1.38 -6.42
C THR A 112 -3.44 -1.54 -7.32
N ASP A 113 -2.53 -0.56 -7.33
CA ASP A 113 -1.19 -0.76 -7.90
C ASP A 113 -0.31 -1.51 -6.89
N TRP A 114 -0.35 -2.83 -6.97
CA TRP A 114 0.42 -3.72 -6.08
C TRP A 114 1.93 -3.49 -6.18
N ASN A 115 2.42 -3.04 -7.34
CA ASN A 115 3.85 -2.78 -7.53
C ASN A 115 4.35 -1.64 -6.65
N ASP A 116 3.48 -0.70 -6.27
CA ASP A 116 3.85 0.41 -5.38
C ASP A 116 4.30 -0.07 -4.00
N PHE A 117 3.79 -1.20 -3.51
CA PHE A 117 4.16 -1.75 -2.20
C PHE A 117 5.49 -2.49 -2.20
N TYR A 118 5.95 -2.95 -3.39
CA TYR A 118 7.16 -3.75 -3.56
C TYR A 118 8.31 -2.97 -4.23
N ARG A 119 8.21 -1.64 -4.33
CA ARG A 119 9.30 -0.79 -4.84
C ARG A 119 10.46 -0.74 -3.84
N PHE A 120 11.68 -0.63 -4.37
CA PHE A 120 12.89 -0.42 -3.55
C PHE A 120 12.91 0.95 -2.84
N SER A 121 12.16 1.94 -3.32
CA SER A 121 12.00 3.26 -2.69
C SER A 121 10.56 3.44 -2.21
N GLU A 122 10.39 3.70 -0.92
CA GLU A 122 9.08 3.92 -0.29
C GLU A 122 8.50 5.30 -0.56
N THR A 123 9.34 6.26 -0.91
CA THR A 123 8.92 7.65 -1.04
C THR A 123 8.39 7.91 -2.44
N ASN A 124 7.10 8.16 -2.54
CA ASN A 124 6.55 8.82 -3.70
C ASN A 124 6.90 10.31 -3.59
N ARG A 125 7.70 10.83 -4.52
CA ARG A 125 8.18 12.22 -4.52
C ARG A 125 7.05 13.23 -4.38
N ASN A 126 5.86 12.96 -4.92
CA ASN A 126 4.69 13.83 -4.81
C ASN A 126 4.11 13.95 -3.39
N GLU A 127 4.51 13.07 -2.48
CA GLU A 127 4.07 13.08 -1.08
C GLU A 127 5.00 13.86 -0.15
N LEU A 128 6.23 14.14 -0.59
CA LEU A 128 7.22 14.90 0.17
C LEU A 128 6.97 16.40 0.10
N PHE A 129 7.29 17.11 1.19
CA PHE A 129 7.40 18.57 1.16
C PHE A 129 8.54 18.99 0.24
N LEU A 130 8.41 20.19 -0.35
CA LEU A 130 9.39 20.72 -1.30
C LEU A 130 10.84 20.66 -0.80
N ASP A 131 11.07 21.07 0.45
CA ASP A 131 12.42 21.09 1.02
C ASP A 131 12.99 19.68 1.25
N GLN A 132 12.13 18.67 1.49
CA GLN A 132 12.52 17.27 1.56
C GLN A 132 12.91 16.75 0.17
N LYS A 133 12.14 17.06 -0.88
CA LYS A 133 12.48 16.71 -2.28
C LYS A 133 13.89 17.18 -2.63
N VAL A 134 14.16 18.46 -2.40
CA VAL A 134 15.47 19.06 -2.69
C VAL A 134 16.59 18.35 -1.93
N THR A 135 16.37 17.98 -0.67
CA THR A 135 17.38 17.34 0.16
C THR A 135 17.61 15.87 -0.19
N GLU A 136 16.57 15.14 -0.63
CA GLU A 136 16.68 13.75 -1.04
C GLU A 136 17.25 13.61 -2.46
N ASP A 137 16.88 14.49 -3.39
CA ASP A 137 17.32 14.45 -4.78
C ASP A 137 18.85 14.59 -4.95
N ILE A 138 19.57 15.12 -3.96
CA ILE A 138 21.03 15.35 -4.03
C ILE A 138 21.87 14.22 -3.41
N ALA A 139 21.26 13.23 -2.75
CA ALA A 139 21.99 12.21 -2.01
C ALA A 139 22.20 10.94 -2.83
N LEU A 140 23.46 10.49 -2.92
CA LEU A 140 23.82 9.18 -3.46
C LEU A 140 23.39 8.07 -2.49
N PHE A 141 23.72 8.23 -1.22
CA PHE A 141 23.29 7.37 -0.12
C PHE A 141 23.27 8.14 1.20
N SER A 142 22.49 7.62 2.15
CA SER A 142 22.40 8.17 3.50
C SER A 142 22.65 7.09 4.54
N VAL A 143 23.30 7.47 5.65
CA VAL A 143 23.54 6.60 6.81
C VAL A 143 22.98 7.30 8.04
N ARG A 144 22.17 6.59 8.82
CA ARG A 144 21.66 7.08 10.12
C ARG A 144 22.60 6.64 11.23
N PHE A 145 22.68 7.44 12.28
CA PHE A 145 23.61 7.23 13.39
C PHE A 145 22.88 7.27 14.73
N ASP A 146 23.06 6.19 15.52
CA ASP A 146 22.73 6.21 16.95
C ASP A 146 24.00 6.61 17.73
N GLY A 147 24.04 7.86 18.14
CA GLY A 147 25.28 8.48 18.62
C GLY A 147 26.33 8.48 17.51
N LEU A 148 27.39 7.66 17.66
CA LEU A 148 28.45 7.49 16.65
C LEU A 148 28.35 6.14 15.90
N THR A 149 27.36 5.31 16.22
CA THR A 149 27.21 3.97 15.62
C THR A 149 26.35 4.07 14.37
N PRO A 150 26.89 3.70 13.18
CA PRO A 150 26.10 3.68 11.94
C PRO A 150 25.08 2.55 11.98
N ILE A 151 23.86 2.83 11.49
CA ILE A 151 22.78 1.85 11.39
C ILE A 151 22.66 1.41 9.93
N VAL A 152 22.80 0.12 9.72
CA VAL A 152 22.59 -0.50 8.41
C VAL A 152 21.10 -0.84 8.28
N PRO A 153 20.40 -0.41 7.23
CA PRO A 153 19.03 -0.82 6.97
C PRO A 153 18.91 -2.34 6.84
N THR A 154 17.88 -2.92 7.43
CA THR A 154 17.60 -4.37 7.39
C THR A 154 16.84 -4.81 6.15
N SER A 155 16.31 -3.86 5.38
CA SER A 155 15.52 -4.09 4.16
C SER A 155 15.56 -2.86 3.24
N PHE A 156 15.14 -3.05 2.01
CA PHE A 156 15.01 -1.96 1.04
C PHE A 156 13.77 -1.09 1.29
N ASN A 157 12.72 -1.69 1.89
CA ASN A 157 11.41 -1.05 2.08
C ASN A 157 10.88 -1.39 3.47
N THR A 158 10.46 -0.40 4.27
CA THR A 158 9.88 -0.62 5.61
C THR A 158 8.51 -1.29 5.53
N GLY A 159 7.82 -1.19 4.39
CA GLY A 159 6.47 -1.68 4.17
C GLY A 159 5.39 -0.86 4.86
N GLN A 160 5.71 0.37 5.30
CA GLN A 160 4.75 1.24 5.97
C GLN A 160 3.59 1.65 5.05
N GLN A 161 3.86 1.89 3.77
CA GLN A 161 2.80 2.20 2.80
C GLN A 161 1.80 1.03 2.69
N PHE A 162 2.32 -0.19 2.67
CA PHE A 162 1.50 -1.39 2.62
C PHE A 162 0.69 -1.58 3.92
N LEU A 163 1.32 -1.39 5.09
CA LEU A 163 0.62 -1.44 6.38
C LEU A 163 -0.50 -0.37 6.46
N ASN A 164 -0.25 0.86 5.99
CA ASN A 164 -1.26 1.91 5.95
C ASN A 164 -2.47 1.51 5.09
N TYR A 165 -2.21 0.85 3.96
CA TYR A 165 -3.28 0.36 3.09
C TYR A 165 -4.06 -0.80 3.73
N LEU A 166 -3.37 -1.75 4.36
CA LEU A 166 -4.04 -2.82 5.12
C LEU A 166 -4.85 -2.28 6.30
N ASN A 167 -4.37 -1.25 7.02
CA ASN A 167 -5.13 -0.53 8.03
C ASN A 167 -6.41 0.08 7.46
N TYR A 168 -6.31 0.76 6.32
CA TYR A 168 -7.47 1.30 5.62
C TYR A 168 -8.50 0.22 5.31
N LEU A 169 -8.08 -0.90 4.70
CA LEU A 169 -8.98 -1.99 4.34
C LEU A 169 -9.60 -2.65 5.57
N THR A 170 -8.82 -2.95 6.60
CA THR A 170 -9.33 -3.67 7.78
C THR A 170 -10.25 -2.80 8.65
N ILE A 171 -9.98 -1.51 8.76
CA ILE A 171 -10.83 -0.57 9.51
C ILE A 171 -12.12 -0.24 8.75
N ASN A 172 -12.07 -0.18 7.42
CA ASN A 172 -13.24 0.07 6.58
C ASN A 172 -14.05 -1.20 6.27
N ALA A 173 -13.70 -2.34 6.87
CA ALA A 173 -14.42 -3.59 6.68
C ALA A 173 -15.79 -3.56 7.38
N PRO A 174 -16.78 -4.34 6.89
CA PRO A 174 -18.06 -4.51 7.58
C PRO A 174 -17.92 -5.03 9.00
N LEU A 175 -17.11 -6.09 9.19
CA LEU A 175 -16.79 -6.66 10.49
C LEU A 175 -15.45 -6.12 10.96
N HIS A 176 -15.49 -5.00 11.67
CA HIS A 176 -14.30 -4.48 12.31
C HIS A 176 -13.91 -5.36 13.51
N VAL A 177 -12.62 -5.71 13.63
CA VAL A 177 -12.15 -6.55 14.75
C VAL A 177 -12.14 -5.72 16.02
N THR A 178 -13.26 -5.72 16.72
CA THR A 178 -13.34 -5.20 18.07
C THR A 178 -12.94 -6.30 19.06
N GLY A 179 -11.99 -6.03 19.94
CA GLY A 179 -11.54 -7.01 20.93
C GLY A 179 -10.41 -7.94 20.47
N ASN A 180 -9.87 -7.76 19.28
CA ASN A 180 -8.66 -8.43 18.79
C ASN A 180 -8.71 -9.97 18.67
N ASP A 181 -9.89 -10.60 18.58
CA ASP A 181 -10.03 -12.05 18.42
C ASP A 181 -10.54 -12.42 17.01
N PHE A 182 -9.72 -13.11 16.22
CA PHE A 182 -10.08 -13.54 14.86
C PHE A 182 -11.05 -14.73 14.83
N ASN A 183 -11.43 -15.29 15.98
CA ASN A 183 -12.50 -16.29 16.07
C ASN A 183 -13.90 -15.66 15.99
N SER A 184 -14.04 -14.37 16.26
CA SER A 184 -15.30 -13.62 16.18
C SER A 184 -15.64 -13.13 14.76
N LEU A 185 -14.80 -13.38 13.77
CA LEU A 185 -15.01 -13.01 12.37
C LEU A 185 -16.02 -13.95 11.69
N LYS A 186 -16.48 -13.57 10.48
CA LYS A 186 -17.39 -14.40 9.66
C LYS A 186 -16.85 -15.82 9.48
N TYR A 187 -15.55 -15.96 9.27
CA TYR A 187 -14.79 -17.23 9.29
C TYR A 187 -13.65 -17.10 10.28
N LYS A 188 -13.42 -18.13 11.11
CA LYS A 188 -12.31 -18.15 12.05
C LYS A 188 -10.99 -18.08 11.29
N PHE A 189 -10.25 -17.00 11.45
CA PHE A 189 -9.10 -16.68 10.61
C PHE A 189 -7.75 -16.90 11.32
N ARG A 190 -6.77 -17.34 10.54
CA ARG A 190 -5.36 -17.46 10.96
C ARG A 190 -4.45 -16.92 9.87
N ALA A 191 -3.59 -15.97 10.21
CA ALA A 191 -2.48 -15.55 9.36
C ALA A 191 -1.21 -16.31 9.74
N VAL A 192 -0.57 -16.94 8.77
CA VAL A 192 0.65 -17.73 9.00
C VAL A 192 1.87 -16.88 8.72
N SER A 193 2.80 -16.82 9.68
CA SER A 193 4.07 -16.12 9.60
C SER A 193 5.21 -17.02 10.08
N THR A 194 6.45 -16.61 9.81
CA THR A 194 7.67 -17.28 10.30
C THR A 194 8.36 -16.36 11.30
N ASP A 195 8.69 -16.85 12.48
CA ASP A 195 9.57 -16.12 13.39
C ASP A 195 11.03 -16.28 12.92
N LEU A 196 11.63 -15.19 12.49
CA LEU A 196 13.00 -15.17 11.92
C LEU A 196 14.08 -15.55 12.94
N VAL A 197 13.79 -15.38 14.25
CA VAL A 197 14.76 -15.70 15.32
C VAL A 197 14.79 -17.20 15.60
N THR A 198 13.63 -17.84 15.67
CA THR A 198 13.51 -19.25 16.04
C THR A 198 13.33 -20.18 14.85
N GLY A 199 12.93 -19.68 13.69
CA GLY A 199 12.51 -20.45 12.53
C GLY A 199 11.14 -21.12 12.67
N ASN A 200 10.41 -20.83 13.75
CA ASN A 200 9.12 -21.48 14.03
C ASN A 200 7.98 -20.86 13.22
N LEU A 201 7.01 -21.71 12.92
CA LEU A 201 5.73 -21.29 12.38
C LEU A 201 4.90 -20.58 13.47
N ILE A 202 4.37 -19.41 13.13
CA ILE A 202 3.48 -18.63 14.00
C ILE A 202 2.12 -18.50 13.33
N MET A 203 1.06 -18.98 13.99
CA MET A 203 -0.33 -18.75 13.59
C MET A 203 -0.89 -17.59 14.39
N ILE A 204 -1.04 -16.44 13.74
CA ILE A 204 -1.60 -15.24 14.36
C ILE A 204 -3.12 -15.38 14.34
N SER A 205 -3.75 -15.38 15.53
CA SER A 205 -5.19 -15.54 15.74
C SER A 205 -5.85 -14.36 16.45
N SER A 206 -5.07 -13.35 16.81
CA SER A 206 -5.56 -12.20 17.58
C SER A 206 -4.66 -10.98 17.39
N GLY A 207 -5.10 -9.81 17.84
CA GLY A 207 -4.38 -8.56 17.72
C GLY A 207 -4.81 -7.72 16.51
N SER A 208 -3.94 -6.82 16.04
CA SER A 208 -4.20 -6.02 14.84
C SER A 208 -4.20 -6.92 13.59
N LEU A 209 -5.35 -7.01 12.91
CA LEU A 209 -5.47 -7.83 11.70
C LEU A 209 -4.56 -7.30 10.58
N SER A 210 -4.52 -5.99 10.36
CA SER A 210 -3.63 -5.36 9.37
C SER A 210 -2.16 -5.72 9.61
N LYS A 211 -1.72 -5.70 10.88
CA LYS A 211 -0.36 -6.09 11.26
C LYS A 211 -0.12 -7.59 11.07
N ALA A 212 -1.12 -8.44 11.34
CA ALA A 212 -1.04 -9.89 11.08
C ALA A 212 -0.91 -10.19 9.58
N LEU A 213 -1.72 -9.52 8.73
CA LEU A 213 -1.64 -9.65 7.27
C LEU A 213 -0.29 -9.14 6.75
N ARG A 214 0.19 -8.00 7.28
CA ARG A 214 1.49 -7.43 6.93
C ARG A 214 2.65 -8.37 7.32
N ALA A 215 2.59 -8.99 8.51
CA ALA A 215 3.59 -9.96 8.96
C ALA A 215 3.62 -11.19 8.06
N SER A 216 2.44 -11.77 7.76
CA SER A 216 2.29 -12.93 6.88
C SER A 216 2.77 -12.69 5.44
N SER A 217 2.83 -11.43 5.00
CA SER A 217 3.25 -11.02 3.65
C SER A 217 4.57 -10.24 3.62
N SER A 218 5.39 -10.32 4.69
CA SER A 218 6.71 -9.69 4.76
C SER A 218 7.75 -10.49 3.98
N VAL A 219 7.75 -10.35 2.66
CA VAL A 219 8.73 -11.02 1.78
C VAL A 219 10.15 -10.62 2.17
N SER A 220 10.96 -11.60 2.54
CA SER A 220 12.34 -11.39 2.99
C SER A 220 13.17 -10.62 1.97
N PHE A 221 14.12 -9.81 2.46
CA PHE A 221 14.95 -8.84 1.73
C PHE A 221 14.21 -7.63 1.17
N LEU A 222 12.97 -7.77 0.72
CA LEU A 222 12.22 -6.69 0.11
C LEU A 222 11.54 -5.83 1.18
N LEU A 223 10.79 -6.46 2.08
CA LEU A 223 10.02 -5.79 3.13
C LEU A 223 10.63 -6.05 4.50
N GLU A 224 10.62 -5.02 5.35
CA GLU A 224 11.12 -5.14 6.72
C GLU A 224 10.30 -6.16 7.52
N PRO A 225 10.96 -7.03 8.33
CA PRO A 225 10.28 -7.91 9.25
C PRO A 225 9.39 -7.15 10.24
N VAL A 226 8.23 -7.73 10.59
CA VAL A 226 7.28 -7.12 11.52
C VAL A 226 7.57 -7.58 12.94
N ARG A 227 7.81 -6.64 13.83
CA ARG A 227 7.97 -6.95 15.26
C ARG A 227 6.61 -7.08 15.94
N VAL A 228 6.37 -8.24 16.54
CA VAL A 228 5.19 -8.52 17.38
C VAL A 228 5.70 -9.08 18.69
N ASP A 229 5.55 -8.33 19.78
CA ASP A 229 6.12 -8.62 21.10
C ASP A 229 7.64 -8.87 21.00
N SER A 230 8.12 -10.07 21.37
CA SER A 230 9.52 -10.47 21.26
C SER A 230 9.89 -11.14 19.94
N MET A 231 8.90 -11.43 19.06
CA MET A 231 9.09 -12.13 17.80
C MET A 231 9.42 -11.15 16.67
N LEU A 232 10.21 -11.63 15.70
CA LEU A 232 10.52 -10.92 14.47
C LEU A 232 9.95 -11.71 13.28
N LEU A 233 8.77 -11.28 12.81
CA LEU A 233 7.96 -12.04 11.86
C LEU A 233 8.25 -11.66 10.40
N VAL A 234 8.41 -12.68 9.59
CA VAL A 234 8.51 -12.61 8.12
C VAL A 234 7.44 -13.46 7.46
N ASP A 235 7.39 -13.44 6.13
CA ASP A 235 6.42 -14.20 5.31
C ASP A 235 6.37 -15.68 5.75
N GLY A 236 5.15 -16.16 5.93
CA GLY A 236 4.89 -17.53 6.34
C GLY A 236 5.27 -18.58 5.29
N GLY A 237 5.50 -18.17 4.05
CA GLY A 237 5.88 -19.06 2.94
C GLY A 237 7.14 -19.86 3.21
N VAL A 238 8.05 -19.34 4.03
CA VAL A 238 9.31 -20.03 4.40
C VAL A 238 9.03 -21.37 5.12
N VAL A 239 7.99 -21.43 5.99
CA VAL A 239 7.69 -22.62 6.80
C VAL A 239 6.39 -23.33 6.40
N ALA A 240 5.42 -22.60 5.79
CA ALA A 240 4.15 -23.18 5.35
C ALA A 240 3.51 -22.32 4.26
N ASN A 241 4.06 -22.38 3.04
CA ASN A 241 3.52 -21.58 1.94
C ASN A 241 2.07 -21.96 1.58
N VAL A 242 1.73 -23.25 1.63
CA VAL A 242 0.33 -23.73 1.62
C VAL A 242 0.04 -24.33 2.99
N PRO A 243 -0.68 -23.62 3.88
CA PRO A 243 -0.72 -23.95 5.31
C PRO A 243 -1.72 -25.10 5.64
N SER A 244 -1.61 -26.26 4.97
CA SER A 244 -2.55 -27.38 5.15
C SER A 244 -2.38 -28.06 6.51
N LYS A 245 -1.13 -28.21 7.01
CA LYS A 245 -0.90 -28.72 8.35
C LYS A 245 -1.47 -27.77 9.42
N PRO A 246 -1.18 -26.43 9.40
CA PRO A 246 -1.83 -25.47 10.27
C PRO A 246 -3.35 -25.51 10.23
N ALA A 247 -3.94 -25.76 9.05
CA ALA A 247 -5.40 -25.93 8.91
C ALA A 247 -5.92 -27.19 9.62
N ARG A 248 -5.16 -28.29 9.67
CA ARG A 248 -5.48 -29.44 10.51
C ARG A 248 -5.32 -29.15 11.99
N ASP A 249 -4.25 -28.46 12.36
CA ASP A 249 -3.90 -28.18 13.76
C ASP A 249 -4.96 -27.30 14.46
N VAL A 250 -5.71 -26.46 13.73
CA VAL A 250 -6.87 -25.71 14.28
C VAL A 250 -8.12 -26.58 14.49
N GLY A 251 -8.10 -27.87 14.15
CA GLY A 251 -9.17 -28.82 14.38
C GLY A 251 -10.12 -29.00 13.19
N ALA A 252 -9.68 -28.77 11.97
CA ALA A 252 -10.45 -29.04 10.76
C ALA A 252 -10.56 -30.56 10.50
N ASP A 253 -11.78 -31.00 10.17
CA ASP A 253 -12.04 -32.38 9.75
C ASP A 253 -11.73 -32.59 8.25
N TYR A 254 -11.90 -31.53 7.43
CA TYR A 254 -11.66 -31.56 5.99
C TYR A 254 -10.89 -30.29 5.55
N VAL A 255 -9.78 -30.45 4.83
CA VAL A 255 -8.90 -29.36 4.41
C VAL A 255 -8.87 -29.24 2.89
N ILE A 256 -9.31 -28.10 2.39
CA ILE A 256 -9.20 -27.69 0.98
C ILE A 256 -7.95 -26.80 0.86
N ALA A 257 -6.93 -27.28 0.18
CA ALA A 257 -5.69 -26.53 -0.04
C ALA A 257 -5.70 -25.84 -1.40
N VAL A 258 -5.41 -24.54 -1.44
CA VAL A 258 -5.22 -23.77 -2.68
C VAL A 258 -3.73 -23.54 -2.87
N ASN A 259 -3.16 -24.24 -3.86
CA ASN A 259 -1.72 -24.18 -4.15
C ASN A 259 -1.42 -23.24 -5.31
N THR A 260 -0.88 -22.06 -4.99
CA THR A 260 -0.46 -21.03 -5.94
C THR A 260 1.06 -20.85 -5.99
N THR A 261 1.82 -21.80 -5.43
CA THR A 261 3.28 -21.78 -5.38
C THR A 261 3.87 -21.69 -6.80
N SER A 262 4.86 -20.82 -7.01
CA SER A 262 5.58 -20.74 -8.29
C SER A 262 6.43 -21.98 -8.53
N PRO A 263 6.57 -22.41 -9.79
CA PRO A 263 7.61 -23.37 -10.15
C PRO A 263 9.00 -22.72 -9.94
N LEU A 264 10.03 -23.55 -9.77
CA LEU A 264 11.41 -23.09 -9.75
C LEU A 264 11.80 -22.59 -11.15
N ARG A 265 12.65 -21.54 -11.20
CA ARG A 265 13.15 -20.98 -12.46
C ARG A 265 14.10 -21.94 -13.18
N ASN A 266 14.12 -21.84 -14.49
CA ASN A 266 15.05 -22.55 -15.33
C ASN A 266 16.45 -21.91 -15.30
N SER A 267 17.48 -22.63 -15.75
CA SER A 267 18.86 -22.14 -15.80
C SER A 267 19.05 -20.86 -16.61
N GLU A 268 18.25 -20.70 -17.67
CA GLU A 268 18.30 -19.51 -18.55
C GLU A 268 17.71 -18.24 -17.88
N GLU A 269 16.88 -18.41 -16.87
CA GLU A 269 16.24 -17.32 -16.11
C GLU A 269 17.10 -16.86 -14.92
N LEU A 270 18.17 -17.59 -14.58
CA LEU A 270 19.06 -17.31 -13.45
C LEU A 270 20.28 -16.46 -13.89
N ASP A 271 20.03 -15.36 -14.56
CA ASP A 271 20.99 -14.44 -15.17
C ASP A 271 21.33 -13.21 -14.29
N ASP A 272 20.69 -13.10 -13.12
CA ASP A 272 20.75 -11.94 -12.22
C ASP A 272 20.96 -12.42 -10.78
N PRO A 273 21.87 -11.79 -9.98
CA PRO A 273 22.09 -12.14 -8.58
C PRO A 273 20.83 -12.13 -7.71
N LEU A 274 19.89 -11.22 -7.97
CA LEU A 274 18.61 -11.16 -7.22
C LEU A 274 17.73 -12.36 -7.54
N LYS A 275 17.68 -12.79 -8.81
CA LYS A 275 16.93 -14.00 -9.22
C LYS A 275 17.56 -15.27 -8.63
N ILE A 276 18.88 -15.31 -8.50
CA ILE A 276 19.57 -16.41 -7.82
C ILE A 276 19.23 -16.43 -6.33
N ALA A 277 19.25 -15.28 -5.66
CA ALA A 277 18.88 -15.17 -4.25
C ALA A 277 17.42 -15.58 -4.01
N ASP A 278 16.49 -15.14 -4.86
CA ASP A 278 15.09 -15.55 -4.83
C ASP A 278 14.91 -17.06 -5.06
N GLN A 279 15.68 -17.65 -5.98
CA GLN A 279 15.67 -19.10 -6.20
C GLN A 279 16.13 -19.88 -4.97
N LEU A 280 17.19 -19.40 -4.27
CA LEU A 280 17.68 -20.03 -3.05
C LEU A 280 16.62 -20.06 -1.94
N VAL A 281 15.75 -19.04 -1.86
CA VAL A 281 14.60 -19.00 -0.94
C VAL A 281 13.46 -19.88 -1.45
N SER A 282 13.22 -19.92 -2.75
CA SER A 282 12.11 -20.68 -3.37
C SER A 282 12.30 -22.19 -3.29
N ILE A 283 13.55 -22.69 -3.26
CA ILE A 283 13.83 -24.12 -3.14
C ILE A 283 13.29 -24.72 -1.83
N PRO A 284 13.66 -24.23 -0.61
CA PRO A 284 13.10 -24.74 0.63
C PRO A 284 11.58 -24.53 0.71
N ILE A 285 11.03 -23.41 0.22
CA ILE A 285 9.58 -23.17 0.14
C ILE A 285 8.90 -24.30 -0.65
N SER A 286 9.43 -24.69 -1.81
CA SER A 286 8.88 -25.77 -2.63
C SER A 286 8.92 -27.14 -1.90
N MET A 287 10.00 -27.41 -1.16
CA MET A 287 10.13 -28.64 -0.39
C MET A 287 9.12 -28.71 0.77
N VAL A 288 9.02 -27.65 1.56
CA VAL A 288 8.08 -27.54 2.68
C VAL A 288 6.63 -27.55 2.20
N THR A 289 6.34 -26.95 1.05
CA THR A 289 5.01 -27.00 0.45
C THR A 289 4.58 -28.42 0.16
N LYS A 290 5.45 -29.25 -0.43
CA LYS A 290 5.13 -30.68 -0.70
C LYS A 290 4.80 -31.46 0.57
N GLU A 291 5.50 -31.17 1.68
CA GLU A 291 5.20 -31.79 2.97
C GLU A 291 3.86 -31.32 3.55
N ASN A 292 3.57 -30.02 3.51
CA ASN A 292 2.31 -29.46 4.00
C ASN A 292 1.10 -29.99 3.21
N LEU A 293 1.21 -30.12 1.89
CA LEU A 293 0.11 -30.62 1.05
C LEU A 293 -0.36 -32.05 1.40
N LYS A 294 0.44 -32.86 2.10
CA LYS A 294 0.04 -34.17 2.57
C LYS A 294 -1.10 -34.13 3.60
N TYR A 295 -1.32 -32.99 4.24
CA TYR A 295 -2.39 -32.79 5.23
C TYR A 295 -3.69 -32.29 4.62
N ALA A 296 -3.73 -32.04 3.31
CA ALA A 296 -4.93 -31.65 2.58
C ALA A 296 -5.70 -32.88 2.10
N ASP A 297 -7.05 -32.83 2.18
CA ASP A 297 -7.92 -33.82 1.59
C ASP A 297 -8.11 -33.62 0.09
N ILE A 298 -8.11 -32.35 -0.32
CA ILE A 298 -8.13 -31.95 -1.73
C ILE A 298 -7.19 -30.77 -1.96
N ILE A 299 -6.49 -30.83 -3.09
CA ILE A 299 -5.55 -29.79 -3.52
C ILE A 299 -6.07 -29.17 -4.81
N LEU A 300 -6.31 -27.86 -4.78
CA LEU A 300 -6.67 -27.04 -5.93
C LEU A 300 -5.42 -26.30 -6.41
N THR A 301 -4.91 -26.67 -7.59
CA THR A 301 -3.73 -26.03 -8.19
C THR A 301 -4.13 -25.39 -9.52
N PRO A 302 -4.38 -24.07 -9.56
CA PRO A 302 -4.65 -23.34 -10.80
C PRO A 302 -3.45 -23.39 -11.77
N GLU A 303 -3.73 -23.61 -13.04
CA GLU A 303 -2.71 -23.69 -14.09
C GLU A 303 -2.24 -22.29 -14.52
N LEU A 304 -1.37 -21.66 -13.73
CA LEU A 304 -0.90 -20.29 -13.92
C LEU A 304 0.34 -20.16 -14.80
N GLY A 305 0.83 -21.25 -15.36
CA GLY A 305 2.03 -21.27 -16.22
C GLY A 305 3.26 -20.63 -15.54
N ASN A 306 4.06 -19.91 -16.32
CA ASN A 306 5.29 -19.21 -15.88
C ASN A 306 5.02 -17.80 -15.35
N LYS A 307 3.80 -17.47 -14.93
CA LYS A 307 3.45 -16.20 -14.31
C LYS A 307 4.34 -15.94 -13.10
N GLY A 308 5.02 -14.79 -13.05
CA GLY A 308 5.83 -14.38 -11.90
C GLY A 308 5.00 -13.98 -10.68
N ASN A 309 5.59 -14.08 -9.49
CA ASN A 309 4.95 -13.61 -8.25
C ASN A 309 4.79 -12.09 -8.20
N ASP A 310 5.60 -11.38 -8.98
CA ASP A 310 5.66 -9.92 -9.12
C ASP A 310 4.92 -9.38 -10.36
N ASP A 311 4.32 -10.26 -11.17
CA ASP A 311 3.58 -9.88 -12.37
C ASP A 311 2.08 -9.69 -12.09
N PHE A 312 1.68 -8.49 -11.67
CA PHE A 312 0.29 -8.10 -11.43
C PHE A 312 -0.47 -7.65 -12.69
N SER A 313 -0.09 -8.13 -13.87
CA SER A 313 -0.85 -7.90 -15.11
C SER A 313 -1.96 -8.93 -15.31
N ASN A 314 -3.02 -8.59 -16.02
CA ASN A 314 -4.12 -9.52 -16.41
C ASN A 314 -4.72 -10.32 -15.25
N LEU A 315 -5.05 -9.66 -14.14
CA LEU A 315 -5.53 -10.29 -12.90
C LEU A 315 -6.84 -11.04 -13.09
N ASP A 316 -7.76 -10.56 -13.93
CA ASP A 316 -9.03 -11.23 -14.27
C ASP A 316 -8.81 -12.65 -14.81
N SER A 317 -7.78 -12.83 -15.64
CA SER A 317 -7.43 -14.16 -16.17
C SER A 317 -6.98 -15.11 -15.05
N ILE A 318 -6.20 -14.61 -14.09
CA ILE A 318 -5.72 -15.37 -12.93
C ILE A 318 -6.91 -15.81 -12.06
N ILE A 319 -7.82 -14.90 -11.77
CA ILE A 319 -9.04 -15.15 -10.99
C ILE A 319 -9.89 -16.22 -11.68
N ASN A 320 -10.07 -16.09 -13.00
CA ASN A 320 -10.87 -17.07 -13.77
C ASN A 320 -10.25 -18.48 -13.76
N LEU A 321 -8.92 -18.61 -13.85
CA LEU A 321 -8.24 -19.89 -13.75
C LEU A 321 -8.45 -20.53 -12.36
N GLY A 322 -8.43 -19.76 -11.29
CA GLY A 322 -8.79 -20.21 -9.94
C GLY A 322 -10.23 -20.72 -9.86
N TYR A 323 -11.18 -19.96 -10.43
CA TYR A 323 -12.59 -20.31 -10.47
C TYR A 323 -12.83 -21.63 -11.22
N GLN A 324 -12.27 -21.81 -12.42
CA GLN A 324 -12.38 -23.04 -13.21
C GLN A 324 -11.79 -24.24 -12.47
N THR A 325 -10.62 -24.08 -11.84
CA THR A 325 -9.97 -25.14 -11.07
C THR A 325 -10.87 -25.65 -9.94
N ALA A 326 -11.49 -24.75 -9.19
CA ALA A 326 -12.38 -25.11 -8.10
C ALA A 326 -13.69 -25.74 -8.63
N THR A 327 -14.32 -25.13 -9.64
CA THR A 327 -15.58 -25.62 -10.22
C THR A 327 -15.47 -27.07 -10.71
N ASN A 328 -14.34 -27.44 -11.33
CA ASN A 328 -14.07 -28.81 -11.78
C ASN A 328 -13.98 -29.83 -10.62
N GLN A 329 -13.80 -29.41 -9.40
CA GLN A 329 -13.64 -30.27 -8.22
C GLN A 329 -14.84 -30.19 -7.25
N ILE A 330 -15.84 -29.34 -7.50
CA ILE A 330 -16.95 -29.09 -6.58
C ILE A 330 -17.71 -30.38 -6.24
N GLU A 331 -18.05 -31.20 -7.22
CA GLU A 331 -18.81 -32.44 -6.98
C GLU A 331 -18.01 -33.44 -6.13
N LYS A 332 -16.71 -33.50 -6.32
CA LYS A 332 -15.81 -34.29 -5.49
C LYS A 332 -15.78 -33.75 -4.04
N ILE A 333 -15.63 -32.42 -3.86
CA ILE A 333 -15.64 -31.79 -2.55
C ILE A 333 -16.94 -32.11 -1.81
N LYS A 334 -18.10 -31.93 -2.45
CA LYS A 334 -19.41 -32.23 -1.86
C LYS A 334 -19.52 -33.70 -1.43
N LYS A 335 -19.07 -34.62 -2.29
CA LYS A 335 -19.06 -36.03 -2.01
C LYS A 335 -18.17 -36.42 -0.82
N ASP A 336 -16.96 -35.83 -0.79
CA ASP A 336 -15.98 -36.08 0.28
C ASP A 336 -16.49 -35.52 1.64
N ILE A 337 -17.07 -34.32 1.65
CA ILE A 337 -17.69 -33.71 2.84
C ILE A 337 -18.83 -34.61 3.35
N LYS A 338 -19.69 -35.11 2.47
CA LYS A 338 -20.79 -36.05 2.85
C LYS A 338 -20.25 -37.36 3.44
N LYS A 339 -19.17 -37.91 2.89
CA LYS A 339 -18.49 -39.09 3.41
C LYS A 339 -17.93 -38.82 4.82
N HIS A 340 -17.25 -37.70 5.05
CA HIS A 340 -16.72 -37.31 6.37
C HIS A 340 -17.87 -37.13 7.39
N SER A 341 -19.01 -36.57 6.99
CA SER A 341 -20.18 -36.44 7.84
C SER A 341 -20.68 -37.82 8.30
N PHE A 342 -20.70 -38.79 7.39
CA PHE A 342 -21.10 -40.18 7.70
C PHE A 342 -20.09 -40.86 8.64
N GLU A 343 -18.77 -40.67 8.41
CA GLU A 343 -17.72 -41.30 9.24
C GLU A 343 -17.64 -40.69 10.64
N LYS A 344 -17.92 -39.39 10.78
CA LYS A 344 -17.91 -38.67 12.05
C LYS A 344 -19.07 -39.07 12.97
N ASN A 345 -20.10 -39.71 12.43
CA ASN A 345 -21.23 -40.18 13.21
C ASN A 345 -20.90 -41.52 13.87
N ASN A 346 -20.69 -41.52 15.18
CA ASN A 346 -20.27 -42.70 15.99
C ASN A 346 -21.44 -43.61 16.44
N SER A 347 -22.69 -43.43 15.93
CA SER A 347 -23.80 -44.33 16.26
C SER A 347 -23.56 -45.74 15.68
N ASP A 348 -24.12 -46.76 16.32
CA ASP A 348 -24.09 -48.10 15.78
C ASP A 348 -24.70 -48.14 14.38
N LEU A 349 -24.09 -48.85 13.45
CA LEU A 349 -24.50 -48.88 12.07
C LEU A 349 -25.63 -49.90 11.86
N ILE A 350 -26.85 -49.45 11.57
CA ILE A 350 -28.03 -50.26 11.31
C ILE A 350 -28.50 -49.97 9.88
N TYR A 351 -28.67 -51.03 9.09
CA TYR A 351 -29.18 -50.93 7.71
C TYR A 351 -30.64 -51.33 7.63
N TYR A 352 -31.43 -50.53 6.90
CA TYR A 352 -32.82 -50.75 6.58
C TYR A 352 -32.97 -51.07 5.09
N SER A 353 -33.73 -52.10 4.77
CA SER A 353 -33.99 -52.45 3.38
C SER A 353 -34.94 -51.49 2.68
N LYS A 354 -35.75 -50.75 3.44
CA LYS A 354 -36.66 -49.73 2.94
C LYS A 354 -37.10 -48.80 4.07
N ILE A 355 -37.24 -47.50 3.72
CA ILE A 355 -37.79 -46.50 4.63
C ILE A 355 -39.10 -45.97 4.06
N LEU A 356 -40.17 -45.97 4.86
CA LEU A 356 -41.49 -45.49 4.48
C LEU A 356 -41.93 -44.36 5.42
N PRO A 357 -42.69 -43.36 4.94
CA PRO A 357 -43.35 -42.40 5.82
C PRO A 357 -44.35 -43.12 6.76
N TYR A 358 -44.48 -42.62 7.99
CA TYR A 358 -45.35 -43.24 9.02
C TYR A 358 -46.84 -43.26 8.61
N ASN A 359 -47.32 -42.19 7.93
CA ASN A 359 -48.74 -41.97 7.59
C ASN A 359 -49.14 -42.39 6.17
N ASN A 360 -48.38 -43.22 5.43
CA ASN A 360 -48.67 -43.62 4.05
C ASN A 360 -48.86 -42.45 3.03
N GLU A 361 -48.52 -41.22 3.37
CA GLU A 361 -48.58 -40.09 2.46
C GLU A 361 -47.30 -40.03 1.63
N SER A 362 -47.47 -39.78 0.35
CA SER A 362 -46.33 -39.73 -0.60
C SER A 362 -45.40 -38.53 -0.43
N SER A 363 -45.74 -37.60 0.45
CA SER A 363 -44.95 -36.43 0.82
C SER A 363 -45.11 -36.10 2.30
N PHE A 364 -44.05 -35.75 2.98
CA PHE A 364 -44.10 -35.16 4.31
C PHE A 364 -44.80 -33.78 4.23
N GLU A 365 -45.59 -33.46 5.27
CA GLU A 365 -46.21 -32.14 5.37
C GLU A 365 -45.18 -31.04 5.17
N ASN A 366 -45.57 -29.99 4.42
CA ASN A 366 -44.74 -28.77 4.17
C ASN A 366 -43.46 -28.90 3.28
N GLY A 367 -43.42 -29.87 2.33
CA GLY A 367 -42.38 -29.89 1.30
C GLY A 367 -41.03 -30.44 1.73
N ILE A 368 -40.93 -31.08 2.90
CA ILE A 368 -39.74 -31.83 3.31
C ILE A 368 -39.69 -33.13 2.47
N SER A 369 -38.69 -33.26 1.61
CA SER A 369 -38.46 -34.46 0.82
C SER A 369 -37.12 -35.09 1.20
N LEU A 370 -37.20 -36.30 1.79
CA LEU A 370 -35.99 -37.06 2.08
C LEU A 370 -35.55 -37.82 0.81
N THR A 371 -34.26 -37.72 0.50
CA THR A 371 -33.69 -38.20 -0.78
C THR A 371 -33.64 -39.71 -0.92
N PHE A 372 -33.84 -40.47 0.16
CA PHE A 372 -33.69 -41.95 0.17
C PHE A 372 -34.91 -42.74 -0.23
N SER A 373 -36.05 -42.13 -0.54
CA SER A 373 -37.27 -42.85 -0.92
C SER A 373 -37.11 -43.72 -2.18
N LYS A 374 -35.95 -43.67 -2.85
CA LYS A 374 -35.62 -44.41 -4.08
C LYS A 374 -34.42 -45.36 -3.94
N GLN A 375 -33.84 -45.56 -2.74
CA GLN A 375 -32.66 -46.41 -2.54
C GLN A 375 -33.04 -47.76 -2.01
N ASP A 376 -32.36 -48.83 -2.45
CA ASP A 376 -32.60 -50.21 -2.07
C ASP A 376 -32.09 -50.58 -0.64
N SER A 377 -31.30 -49.68 -0.01
CA SER A 377 -30.82 -49.85 1.36
C SER A 377 -30.35 -48.50 1.89
N VAL A 378 -30.75 -48.12 3.11
CA VAL A 378 -30.37 -46.88 3.80
C VAL A 378 -29.96 -47.18 5.23
N SER A 379 -28.88 -46.54 5.70
CA SER A 379 -28.44 -46.66 7.09
C SER A 379 -29.02 -45.54 7.99
N ASN A 380 -29.12 -45.84 9.31
CA ASN A 380 -29.47 -44.81 10.29
C ASN A 380 -28.50 -43.64 10.30
N ARG A 381 -27.20 -43.84 9.94
CA ARG A 381 -26.21 -42.76 9.82
C ARG A 381 -26.49 -41.85 8.65
N GLU A 382 -26.90 -42.39 7.49
CA GLU A 382 -27.30 -41.55 6.33
C GLU A 382 -28.51 -40.71 6.65
N LEU A 383 -29.50 -41.27 7.36
CA LEU A 383 -30.64 -40.52 7.87
C LEU A 383 -30.24 -39.37 8.79
N LEU A 384 -29.34 -39.64 9.75
CA LEU A 384 -28.90 -38.62 10.68
C LEU A 384 -28.15 -37.47 9.98
N VAL A 385 -27.33 -37.75 8.95
CA VAL A 385 -26.66 -36.76 8.14
C VAL A 385 -27.68 -35.87 7.39
N GLU A 386 -28.80 -36.48 6.89
CA GLU A 386 -29.82 -35.70 6.21
C GLU A 386 -30.65 -34.84 7.19
N LEU A 387 -31.02 -35.39 8.36
CA LEU A 387 -31.63 -34.58 9.43
C LEU A 387 -30.73 -33.45 9.88
N ALA A 388 -29.43 -33.68 9.99
CA ALA A 388 -28.44 -32.69 10.30
C ALA A 388 -28.36 -31.59 9.23
N HIS A 389 -28.51 -31.95 7.97
CA HIS A 389 -28.54 -30.99 6.87
C HIS A 389 -29.74 -30.02 6.97
N TYR A 390 -30.96 -30.58 7.22
CA TYR A 390 -32.17 -29.77 7.46
C TYR A 390 -32.00 -28.87 8.68
N TYR A 391 -31.51 -29.41 9.80
CA TYR A 391 -31.24 -28.58 10.99
C TYR A 391 -30.27 -27.43 10.73
N SER A 392 -29.29 -27.66 9.85
CA SER A 392 -28.27 -26.67 9.50
C SER A 392 -28.79 -25.46 8.70
N THR A 393 -30.04 -25.51 8.21
CA THR A 393 -30.70 -24.32 7.65
C THR A 393 -30.87 -23.21 8.68
N GLY A 394 -30.86 -23.55 9.98
CA GLY A 394 -30.95 -22.64 11.10
C GLY A 394 -32.37 -22.20 11.47
N ASP A 395 -33.39 -22.67 10.76
CA ASP A 395 -34.80 -22.27 10.94
C ASP A 395 -35.52 -23.08 12.04
N PHE A 396 -34.92 -24.21 12.44
CA PHE A 396 -35.54 -25.15 13.36
C PHE A 396 -34.98 -25.05 14.78
N GLU A 397 -35.88 -25.15 15.77
CA GLU A 397 -35.52 -25.31 17.17
C GLU A 397 -35.11 -26.78 17.45
N CYS A 398 -35.87 -27.75 16.89
CA CYS A 398 -35.54 -29.17 16.85
C CYS A 398 -35.90 -29.78 15.51
N PHE A 399 -35.16 -30.80 15.08
CA PHE A 399 -35.44 -31.59 13.89
C PHE A 399 -34.95 -33.02 14.13
N GLU A 400 -35.88 -33.92 14.42
CA GLU A 400 -35.61 -35.27 14.92
C GLU A 400 -36.47 -36.31 14.18
N ALA A 401 -36.08 -37.57 14.25
CA ALA A 401 -36.85 -38.66 13.66
C ALA A 401 -36.99 -39.84 14.59
N GLU A 402 -38.20 -40.43 14.61
CA GLU A 402 -38.52 -41.70 15.25
C GLU A 402 -38.62 -42.77 14.16
N LEU A 403 -37.80 -43.80 14.25
CA LEU A 403 -37.79 -44.98 13.38
C LEU A 403 -38.46 -46.14 14.08
N ILE A 404 -39.60 -46.62 13.57
CA ILE A 404 -40.30 -47.81 14.01
C ILE A 404 -39.98 -48.97 13.05
N THR A 405 -39.24 -49.94 13.50
CA THR A 405 -38.69 -51.03 12.66
C THR A 405 -39.50 -52.31 12.73
N GLU A 406 -39.92 -52.84 11.58
CA GLU A 406 -40.51 -54.14 11.38
C GLU A 406 -39.77 -54.87 10.27
N ASN A 407 -39.17 -56.04 10.54
CA ASN A 407 -38.49 -56.86 9.53
C ASN A 407 -37.52 -56.14 8.60
N LYS A 408 -36.64 -55.27 9.15
CA LYS A 408 -35.69 -54.39 8.42
C LYS A 408 -36.36 -53.32 7.52
N ILE A 409 -37.67 -53.15 7.61
CA ILE A 409 -38.34 -51.99 7.01
C ILE A 409 -38.58 -51.01 8.14
N ALA A 410 -38.16 -49.77 7.98
CA ALA A 410 -38.39 -48.71 8.95
C ALA A 410 -39.51 -47.77 8.47
N LYS A 411 -40.41 -47.46 9.38
CA LYS A 411 -41.37 -46.35 9.22
C LYS A 411 -40.78 -45.13 9.94
N ILE A 412 -40.59 -44.03 9.23
CA ILE A 412 -40.02 -42.79 9.77
C ILE A 412 -41.12 -41.78 10.08
N LYS A 413 -41.11 -41.28 11.30
CA LYS A 413 -41.89 -40.11 11.74
C LYS A 413 -40.92 -38.98 12.03
N ILE A 414 -41.06 -37.84 11.34
CA ILE A 414 -40.22 -36.67 11.57
C ILE A 414 -40.96 -35.76 12.54
N ASP A 415 -40.27 -35.35 13.59
CA ASP A 415 -40.71 -34.33 14.54
C ASP A 415 -39.84 -33.12 14.42
N TYR A 416 -40.45 -31.97 14.14
CA TYR A 416 -39.74 -30.73 13.96
C TYR A 416 -40.53 -29.55 14.53
N LYS A 417 -39.79 -28.56 15.01
CA LYS A 417 -40.33 -27.30 15.50
C LYS A 417 -39.54 -26.15 14.93
N TYR A 418 -40.22 -25.18 14.28
CA TYR A 418 -39.59 -23.95 13.84
C TYR A 418 -39.27 -23.07 15.03
N LYS A 419 -38.22 -22.28 14.89
CA LYS A 419 -37.91 -21.18 15.81
C LYS A 419 -39.02 -20.15 15.80
N PRO A 420 -39.18 -19.31 16.86
CA PRO A 420 -40.17 -18.22 16.88
C PRO A 420 -39.96 -17.24 15.71
N LEU A 421 -41.07 -16.70 15.20
CA LEU A 421 -41.04 -15.75 14.09
C LEU A 421 -40.59 -14.36 14.55
N VAL A 422 -39.86 -13.63 13.72
CA VAL A 422 -39.56 -12.21 13.93
C VAL A 422 -40.77 -11.38 13.52
N ASN A 423 -41.58 -10.93 14.50
CA ASN A 423 -42.81 -10.16 14.28
C ASN A 423 -42.59 -8.66 14.18
N SER A 424 -41.51 -8.14 14.76
CA SER A 424 -41.18 -6.72 14.70
C SER A 424 -39.65 -6.53 14.83
N ILE A 425 -39.16 -5.47 14.20
CA ILE A 425 -37.73 -5.11 14.21
C ILE A 425 -37.64 -3.65 14.64
N GLU A 426 -36.84 -3.37 15.65
CA GLU A 426 -36.54 -2.02 16.12
C GLU A 426 -35.04 -1.73 15.95
N LEU A 427 -34.73 -0.58 15.33
CA LEU A 427 -33.36 -0.07 15.13
C LEU A 427 -33.15 1.16 16.01
N ASN A 428 -32.19 1.08 16.92
CA ASN A 428 -31.86 2.18 17.81
C ASN A 428 -30.44 2.71 17.48
N GLY A 429 -30.25 4.05 17.56
CA GLY A 429 -28.95 4.69 17.30
C GLY A 429 -28.64 4.94 15.83
N VAL A 430 -29.63 4.94 14.92
CA VAL A 430 -29.48 5.24 13.50
C VAL A 430 -29.78 6.72 13.23
N GLU A 431 -28.75 7.53 12.95
CA GLU A 431 -28.86 8.97 12.66
C GLU A 431 -28.27 9.34 11.29
N LEU A 432 -27.22 8.65 10.83
CA LEU A 432 -26.38 9.06 9.68
C LEU A 432 -26.73 8.37 8.36
N ILE A 433 -27.56 7.35 8.37
CA ILE A 433 -28.02 6.65 7.16
C ILE A 433 -29.52 6.74 7.00
N ASP A 434 -29.98 6.49 5.78
CA ASP A 434 -31.43 6.41 5.49
C ASP A 434 -32.07 5.20 6.19
N LEU A 435 -32.95 5.46 7.15
CA LEU A 435 -33.62 4.45 7.97
C LEU A 435 -34.45 3.48 7.09
N ASN A 436 -35.05 3.96 6.00
CA ASN A 436 -35.82 3.10 5.08
C ASN A 436 -34.95 2.07 4.43
N LYS A 437 -33.73 2.47 3.98
CA LYS A 437 -32.75 1.53 3.40
C LYS A 437 -32.27 0.51 4.43
N ALA A 438 -32.11 0.91 5.69
CA ALA A 438 -31.76 -0.01 6.77
C ALA A 438 -32.86 -1.07 6.96
N TYR A 439 -34.14 -0.69 6.98
CA TYR A 439 -35.25 -1.64 7.06
C TYR A 439 -35.37 -2.51 5.79
N GLU A 440 -35.11 -1.98 4.59
CA GLU A 440 -35.10 -2.77 3.35
C GLU A 440 -34.09 -3.93 3.45
N ILE A 441 -32.88 -3.69 4.01
CA ILE A 441 -31.86 -4.72 4.22
C ILE A 441 -32.37 -5.80 5.20
N LEU A 442 -33.08 -5.41 6.24
CA LEU A 442 -33.60 -6.32 7.27
C LEU A 442 -34.93 -6.98 6.89
N ASN A 443 -35.60 -6.53 5.85
CA ASN A 443 -36.90 -7.08 5.43
C ASN A 443 -36.90 -8.61 5.21
N PRO A 444 -35.84 -9.26 4.70
CA PRO A 444 -35.81 -10.71 4.52
C PRO A 444 -35.95 -11.54 5.81
N ILE A 445 -35.68 -10.97 6.98
CA ILE A 445 -35.86 -11.66 8.29
C ILE A 445 -37.24 -11.41 8.90
N TYR A 446 -37.97 -10.42 8.44
CA TYR A 446 -39.31 -10.10 8.95
C TYR A 446 -40.33 -11.18 8.60
N ARG A 447 -41.13 -11.64 9.58
CA ARG A 447 -42.07 -12.74 9.49
C ARG A 447 -41.46 -14.08 9.07
N LYS A 448 -40.18 -14.28 9.39
CA LYS A 448 -39.46 -15.56 9.20
C LYS A 448 -39.02 -16.09 10.56
N PRO A 449 -38.69 -17.40 10.67
CA PRO A 449 -38.06 -17.94 11.87
C PRO A 449 -36.80 -17.16 12.23
N TYR A 450 -36.56 -16.92 13.52
CA TYR A 450 -35.36 -16.27 13.99
C TYR A 450 -34.13 -17.12 13.71
N ASN A 451 -33.43 -16.78 12.65
CA ASN A 451 -32.23 -17.49 12.16
C ASN A 451 -31.01 -16.60 12.39
N GLU A 452 -30.21 -16.96 13.40
CA GLU A 452 -29.06 -16.15 13.85
C GLU A 452 -28.02 -15.95 12.73
N THR A 453 -27.89 -16.94 11.83
CA THR A 453 -26.97 -16.85 10.70
C THR A 453 -27.43 -15.81 9.70
N ILE A 454 -28.72 -15.83 9.31
CA ILE A 454 -29.31 -14.85 8.39
C ILE A 454 -29.32 -13.45 9.03
N VAL A 455 -29.64 -13.35 10.31
CA VAL A 455 -29.59 -12.08 11.07
C VAL A 455 -28.19 -11.52 11.01
N SER A 456 -27.15 -12.30 11.31
CA SER A 456 -25.75 -11.90 11.25
C SER A 456 -25.31 -11.43 9.86
N GLU A 457 -25.78 -12.10 8.80
CA GLU A 457 -25.53 -11.71 7.41
C GLU A 457 -26.18 -10.35 7.08
N LYS A 458 -27.44 -10.15 7.47
CA LYS A 458 -28.15 -8.87 7.23
C LYS A 458 -27.60 -7.71 8.04
N LEU A 459 -27.14 -7.95 9.27
CA LEU A 459 -26.42 -6.95 10.05
C LEU A 459 -25.06 -6.59 9.41
N THR A 460 -24.35 -7.58 8.87
CA THR A 460 -23.13 -7.33 8.10
C THR A 460 -23.42 -6.48 6.85
N GLU A 461 -24.54 -6.73 6.16
CA GLU A 461 -24.96 -5.92 5.01
C GLU A 461 -25.35 -4.49 5.43
N LEU A 462 -25.98 -4.32 6.58
CA LEU A 462 -26.28 -3.02 7.17
C LEU A 462 -25.00 -2.22 7.47
N LEU A 463 -23.97 -2.87 8.04
CA LEU A 463 -22.68 -2.23 8.26
C LEU A 463 -21.99 -1.83 6.94
N ARG A 464 -22.15 -2.60 5.85
CA ARG A 464 -21.67 -2.17 4.51
C ARG A 464 -22.34 -0.88 4.04
N LEU A 465 -23.62 -0.67 4.34
CA LEU A 465 -24.28 0.59 4.04
C LEU A 465 -23.61 1.75 4.76
N TYR A 466 -23.25 1.59 6.03
CA TYR A 466 -22.48 2.59 6.78
C TYR A 466 -21.12 2.87 6.14
N ARG A 467 -20.37 1.81 5.75
CA ARG A 467 -19.06 1.95 5.10
C ARG A 467 -19.13 2.72 3.78
N LYS A 468 -20.18 2.45 2.97
CA LYS A 468 -20.44 3.19 1.72
C LYS A 468 -20.72 4.68 1.95
N ASN A 469 -21.24 5.05 3.10
CA ASN A 469 -21.46 6.43 3.52
C ASN A 469 -20.22 7.05 4.23
N GLY A 470 -19.09 6.35 4.25
CA GLY A 470 -17.84 6.83 4.86
C GLY A 470 -17.78 6.70 6.39
N ILE A 471 -18.76 6.04 7.01
CA ILE A 471 -18.82 5.85 8.47
C ILE A 471 -18.13 4.52 8.81
N SER A 472 -16.83 4.60 9.12
CA SER A 472 -15.99 3.39 9.17
C SER A 472 -16.00 2.65 10.51
N LEU A 473 -16.45 3.26 11.59
CA LEU A 473 -16.53 2.62 12.92
C LEU A 473 -17.95 2.34 13.42
N ALA A 474 -18.95 2.48 12.54
CA ALA A 474 -20.30 2.03 12.93
C ALA A 474 -20.25 0.53 13.27
N ASP A 475 -20.88 0.13 14.38
CA ASP A 475 -20.88 -1.23 14.89
C ASP A 475 -22.23 -1.59 15.51
N ILE A 476 -22.52 -2.87 15.58
CA ILE A 476 -23.71 -3.38 16.26
C ILE A 476 -23.36 -3.62 17.72
N ARG A 477 -23.95 -2.88 18.64
CA ARG A 477 -23.71 -2.99 20.07
C ARG A 477 -24.39 -4.19 20.69
N SER A 478 -25.64 -4.42 20.35
CA SER A 478 -26.43 -5.51 20.88
C SER A 478 -27.51 -5.96 19.91
N VAL A 479 -27.80 -7.23 19.95
CA VAL A 479 -28.91 -7.86 19.21
C VAL A 479 -29.69 -8.69 20.20
N ILE A 480 -30.91 -8.26 20.51
CA ILE A 480 -31.76 -8.90 21.53
C ILE A 480 -33.06 -9.36 20.86
N PHE A 481 -33.32 -10.67 20.87
CA PHE A 481 -34.56 -11.24 20.39
C PHE A 481 -35.41 -11.74 21.57
N ASP A 482 -36.63 -11.22 21.68
CA ASP A 482 -37.58 -11.72 22.65
C ASP A 482 -38.47 -12.80 22.00
N GLU A 483 -38.20 -14.06 22.36
CA GLU A 483 -38.92 -15.22 21.82
C GLU A 483 -40.42 -15.18 22.07
N SER A 484 -40.88 -14.53 23.17
CA SER A 484 -42.29 -14.49 23.54
C SER A 484 -43.12 -13.55 22.66
N SER A 485 -42.58 -12.43 22.28
CA SER A 485 -43.25 -11.41 21.42
C SER A 485 -42.83 -11.50 19.96
N GLY A 486 -41.66 -12.13 19.66
CA GLY A 486 -41.02 -12.11 18.36
C GLY A 486 -40.39 -10.75 18.03
N HIS A 487 -40.08 -9.96 19.04
CA HIS A 487 -39.49 -8.62 18.88
C HIS A 487 -37.97 -8.70 18.81
N LEU A 488 -37.40 -8.15 17.72
CA LEU A 488 -35.94 -8.04 17.50
C LEU A 488 -35.46 -6.60 17.70
N ASN A 489 -34.70 -6.36 18.76
CA ASN A 489 -34.12 -5.05 19.05
C ASN A 489 -32.62 -5.05 18.67
N ILE A 490 -32.21 -4.08 17.85
CA ILE A 490 -30.85 -3.92 17.35
C ILE A 490 -30.36 -2.52 17.75
N GLU A 491 -29.30 -2.47 18.54
CA GLU A 491 -28.65 -1.22 18.95
C GLU A 491 -27.38 -0.98 18.14
N ILE A 492 -27.26 0.20 17.54
CA ILE A 492 -26.16 0.59 16.65
C ILE A 492 -25.39 1.75 17.27
N ASP A 493 -24.07 1.67 17.21
CA ASP A 493 -23.15 2.79 17.47
C ASP A 493 -22.57 3.29 16.15
N GLU A 494 -22.80 4.55 15.82
CA GLU A 494 -22.30 5.12 14.57
C GLU A 494 -20.83 5.58 14.61
N GLY A 495 -20.08 5.24 15.67
CA GLY A 495 -18.63 5.31 15.67
C GLY A 495 -18.06 6.71 15.90
N ARG A 496 -18.52 7.48 16.87
CA ARG A 496 -17.88 8.75 17.27
C ARG A 496 -16.57 8.51 18.00
N ILE A 497 -15.56 9.33 17.70
CA ILE A 497 -14.24 9.29 18.36
C ILE A 497 -14.36 9.85 19.78
N LYS A 498 -14.07 9.04 20.77
CA LYS A 498 -14.03 9.49 22.19
C LYS A 498 -12.69 10.13 22.56
N SER A 499 -11.60 9.49 22.16
CA SER A 499 -10.26 9.98 22.43
C SER A 499 -9.27 9.54 21.36
N ILE A 500 -8.22 10.34 21.18
CA ILE A 500 -7.06 10.00 20.36
C ILE A 500 -5.86 9.96 21.30
N THR A 501 -5.18 8.83 21.36
CA THR A 501 -4.01 8.61 22.22
C THR A 501 -2.78 8.25 21.40
N LEU A 502 -1.61 8.68 21.83
CA LEU A 502 -0.34 8.42 21.16
C LEU A 502 0.52 7.52 22.05
N LYS A 503 1.26 6.60 21.42
CA LYS A 503 2.26 5.75 22.08
C LYS A 503 3.52 5.63 21.23
N GLY A 504 4.69 5.55 21.89
CA GLY A 504 5.97 5.29 21.26
C GLY A 504 6.72 6.53 20.78
N ASN A 505 6.14 7.72 20.90
CA ASN A 505 6.80 8.99 20.59
C ASN A 505 7.68 9.44 21.76
N LEU A 506 8.92 8.96 21.79
CA LEU A 506 9.87 9.24 22.89
C LEU A 506 10.52 10.63 22.76
N LYS A 507 10.87 11.03 21.53
CA LYS A 507 11.47 12.32 21.18
C LYS A 507 10.46 13.29 20.59
N THR A 508 9.63 12.81 19.66
CA THR A 508 8.69 13.63 18.89
C THR A 508 7.54 14.11 19.75
N ARG A 509 7.26 15.40 19.73
CA ARG A 509 6.15 16.02 20.49
C ARG A 509 4.80 15.64 19.88
N ASP A 510 3.79 15.46 20.73
CA ASP A 510 2.42 15.09 20.33
C ASP A 510 1.87 15.99 19.22
N VAL A 511 2.10 17.29 19.29
CA VAL A 511 1.63 18.26 18.30
C VAL A 511 2.13 17.95 16.88
N VAL A 512 3.32 17.36 16.74
CA VAL A 512 3.91 16.99 15.45
C VAL A 512 3.16 15.82 14.83
N ILE A 513 2.66 14.90 15.64
CA ILE A 513 1.86 13.76 15.21
C ILE A 513 0.42 14.19 14.95
N LEU A 514 -0.21 14.84 15.92
CA LEU A 514 -1.63 15.22 15.85
C LEU A 514 -1.94 16.18 14.70
N ARG A 515 -1.03 17.11 14.37
CA ARG A 515 -1.24 18.04 13.25
C ARG A 515 -1.31 17.38 11.87
N GLU A 516 -0.80 16.15 11.75
CA GLU A 516 -0.84 15.38 10.51
C GLU A 516 -2.09 14.49 10.41
N LEU A 517 -2.81 14.30 11.54
CA LEU A 517 -4.02 13.49 11.61
C LEU A 517 -5.27 14.38 11.51
N PRO A 518 -6.05 14.31 10.42
CA PRO A 518 -7.29 15.08 10.28
C PRO A 518 -8.46 14.42 11.05
N LEU A 519 -8.23 14.01 12.29
CA LEU A 519 -9.18 13.38 13.19
C LEU A 519 -9.34 14.25 14.43
N GLU A 520 -10.57 14.48 14.85
CA GLU A 520 -10.89 15.26 16.04
C GLU A 520 -11.76 14.47 16.99
N LYS A 521 -11.65 14.78 18.28
CA LYS A 521 -12.52 14.21 19.31
C LYS A 521 -13.97 14.62 19.06
N ASN A 522 -14.91 13.68 19.24
CA ASN A 522 -16.35 13.77 18.99
C ASN A 522 -16.75 13.81 17.51
N ASP A 523 -15.81 13.82 16.56
CA ASP A 523 -16.11 13.59 15.16
C ASP A 523 -16.49 12.15 14.89
N TYR A 524 -17.22 11.91 13.80
CA TYR A 524 -17.40 10.58 13.25
C TYR A 524 -16.09 10.13 12.58
N PHE A 525 -15.69 8.92 12.90
CA PHE A 525 -14.47 8.35 12.33
C PHE A 525 -14.68 7.94 10.86
N THR A 526 -13.77 8.36 10.00
CA THR A 526 -13.71 7.92 8.60
C THR A 526 -12.34 7.32 8.29
N ALA A 527 -12.31 6.17 7.63
CA ALA A 527 -11.07 5.51 7.23
C ALA A 527 -10.24 6.38 6.27
N ASP A 528 -10.91 7.18 5.43
CA ASP A 528 -10.23 8.10 4.49
C ASP A 528 -9.46 9.20 5.22
N LYS A 529 -10.04 9.81 6.26
CA LYS A 529 -9.33 10.79 7.09
C LYS A 529 -8.11 10.14 7.77
N LEU A 530 -8.28 8.93 8.33
CA LEU A 530 -7.17 8.19 8.92
C LEU A 530 -6.09 7.90 7.89
N PHE A 531 -6.44 7.33 6.73
CA PHE A 531 -5.49 6.97 5.68
C PHE A 531 -4.66 8.18 5.22
N ASN A 532 -5.32 9.32 5.01
CA ASN A 532 -4.65 10.57 4.69
C ASN A 532 -3.73 11.04 5.83
N GLY A 533 -4.13 10.89 7.07
CA GLY A 533 -3.30 11.18 8.24
C GLY A 533 -2.08 10.29 8.32
N LEU A 534 -2.23 8.98 8.13
CA LEU A 534 -1.12 8.02 8.11
C LEU A 534 -0.15 8.29 6.95
N LYS A 535 -0.67 8.68 5.80
CA LYS A 535 0.13 9.12 4.66
C LYS A 535 0.92 10.38 5.00
N ASN A 536 0.31 11.36 5.66
CA ASN A 536 0.97 12.57 6.11
C ASN A 536 2.08 12.26 7.14
N LEU A 537 1.80 11.43 8.13
CA LEU A 537 2.78 11.02 9.13
C LEU A 537 3.96 10.28 8.51
N ARG A 538 3.72 9.33 7.60
CA ARG A 538 4.78 8.62 6.89
C ARG A 538 5.71 9.58 6.14
N THR A 539 5.14 10.56 5.45
CA THR A 539 5.90 11.51 4.66
C THR A 539 6.66 12.55 5.48
N THR A 540 6.44 12.65 6.81
CA THR A 540 7.34 13.42 7.68
C THR A 540 8.74 12.83 7.73
N GLY A 541 8.90 11.53 7.44
CA GLY A 541 10.17 10.81 7.53
C GLY A 541 10.63 10.52 8.96
N LEU A 542 9.86 10.89 9.99
CA LEU A 542 10.26 10.79 11.41
C LEU A 542 10.02 9.41 12.01
N PHE A 543 9.18 8.57 11.41
CA PHE A 543 8.74 7.31 11.95
C PHE A 543 9.19 6.14 11.09
N LYS A 544 9.64 5.06 11.75
CA LYS A 544 9.98 3.79 11.16
C LYS A 544 8.71 2.96 10.90
N SER A 545 7.83 2.91 11.89
CA SER A 545 6.53 2.29 11.77
C SER A 545 5.44 3.13 12.43
N ILE A 546 4.24 3.06 11.85
CA ILE A 546 3.03 3.73 12.33
C ILE A 546 1.91 2.70 12.27
N ASP A 547 1.33 2.36 13.41
CA ASP A 547 0.21 1.44 13.54
C ASP A 547 -0.98 2.15 14.19
N VAL A 548 -2.19 1.68 13.91
CA VAL A 548 -3.41 2.23 14.48
C VAL A 548 -4.22 1.11 15.09
N GLN A 549 -4.58 1.29 16.34
CA GLN A 549 -5.43 0.38 17.06
C GLN A 549 -6.70 1.13 17.49
N ILE A 550 -7.84 0.53 17.26
CA ILE A 550 -9.13 1.06 17.69
C ILE A 550 -9.63 0.16 18.79
N ASP A 551 -9.78 0.73 19.99
CA ASP A 551 -10.30 0.04 21.16
C ASP A 551 -11.72 0.56 21.41
N ASN A 552 -12.68 -0.36 21.33
CA ASN A 552 -14.09 -0.08 21.63
C ASN A 552 -14.46 -0.69 22.99
N LYS A 553 -13.88 -0.16 24.08
CA LYS A 553 -14.26 -0.56 25.45
C LYS A 553 -15.47 0.20 25.89
N ASN A 554 -16.49 -0.53 26.40
CA ASN A 554 -17.73 0.03 26.91
C ASN A 554 -18.52 0.91 25.91
N GLY A 555 -18.37 0.64 24.59
CA GLY A 555 -19.01 1.44 23.55
C GLY A 555 -18.35 2.80 23.29
N GLU A 556 -17.13 3.02 23.75
CA GLU A 556 -16.35 4.23 23.49
C GLU A 556 -15.20 3.95 22.53
N ASN A 557 -15.23 4.58 21.34
CA ASN A 557 -14.22 4.39 20.32
C ASN A 557 -12.96 5.23 20.63
N ASN A 558 -11.92 4.57 21.10
CA ASN A 558 -10.63 5.17 21.39
C ASN A 558 -9.63 4.83 20.28
N VAL A 559 -9.13 5.84 19.58
CA VAL A 559 -8.14 5.69 18.50
C VAL A 559 -6.75 5.82 19.13
N MET A 560 -5.96 4.77 19.08
CA MET A 560 -4.58 4.76 19.56
C MET A 560 -3.63 4.67 18.36
N VAL A 561 -2.80 5.70 18.20
CA VAL A 561 -1.73 5.72 17.20
C VAL A 561 -0.43 5.32 17.87
N VAL A 562 0.15 4.22 17.44
CA VAL A 562 1.41 3.67 17.95
C VAL A 562 2.50 3.94 16.92
N VAL A 563 3.54 4.66 17.32
CA VAL A 563 4.66 4.99 16.45
C VAL A 563 5.97 4.39 16.96
N GLU A 564 6.84 4.01 16.01
CA GLU A 564 8.24 3.70 16.27
C GLU A 564 9.07 4.78 15.57
N GLU A 565 9.84 5.55 16.33
CA GLU A 565 10.59 6.68 15.79
C GLU A 565 11.82 6.21 15.00
N LYS A 566 12.09 6.88 13.88
CA LYS A 566 13.39 6.76 13.20
C LYS A 566 14.42 7.56 13.98
N ILE A 567 15.65 7.07 13.96
CA ILE A 567 16.79 7.88 14.43
C ILE A 567 16.90 9.10 13.52
N SER A 568 16.85 10.29 14.11
CA SER A 568 16.79 11.55 13.38
C SER A 568 18.13 12.05 12.86
N SER A 569 19.24 11.56 13.44
CA SER A 569 20.60 11.94 13.03
C SER A 569 21.03 11.12 11.83
N LEU A 570 21.43 11.80 10.74
CA LEU A 570 21.91 11.14 9.53
C LEU A 570 23.01 11.96 8.85
N ILE A 571 23.79 11.26 8.04
CA ILE A 571 24.76 11.86 7.12
C ILE A 571 24.41 11.39 5.71
N ARG A 572 24.30 12.33 4.79
CA ARG A 572 24.13 12.08 3.36
C ARG A 572 25.43 12.36 2.63
N PHE A 573 25.71 11.54 1.63
CA PHE A 573 26.86 11.68 0.78
C PHE A 573 26.40 11.85 -0.66
N GLY A 574 27.02 12.75 -1.38
CA GLY A 574 26.76 12.95 -2.80
C GLY A 574 28.06 13.07 -3.58
N LEU A 575 28.00 12.70 -4.85
CA LEU A 575 29.13 12.77 -5.79
C LEU A 575 28.61 13.28 -7.13
N LYS A 576 29.37 14.18 -7.74
CA LYS A 576 29.12 14.69 -9.08
C LYS A 576 30.45 14.90 -9.81
N ALA A 577 30.48 14.62 -11.10
CA ALA A 577 31.58 14.98 -11.96
C ALA A 577 31.04 15.55 -13.28
N ASP A 578 31.62 16.65 -13.72
CA ASP A 578 31.34 17.26 -15.01
C ASP A 578 32.60 17.85 -15.65
N ASN A 579 32.55 18.16 -16.93
CA ASN A 579 33.72 18.71 -17.65
C ASN A 579 33.96 20.20 -17.42
N GLU A 580 33.11 20.89 -16.65
CA GLU A 580 33.24 22.30 -16.33
C GLU A 580 33.82 22.54 -14.92
N ARG A 581 33.34 21.79 -13.94
CA ARG A 581 33.71 21.94 -12.52
C ARG A 581 34.45 20.72 -11.94
N TYR A 582 34.71 19.71 -12.77
CA TYR A 582 35.42 18.47 -12.43
C TYR A 582 34.67 17.63 -11.36
N VAL A 583 35.44 16.97 -10.49
CA VAL A 583 34.86 16.14 -9.43
C VAL A 583 34.45 17.02 -8.24
N GLN A 584 33.24 16.83 -7.77
CA GLN A 584 32.62 17.51 -6.64
C GLN A 584 32.02 16.48 -5.71
N PHE A 585 32.10 16.69 -4.41
CA PHE A 585 31.46 15.83 -3.43
C PHE A 585 30.70 16.65 -2.43
N SER A 586 29.68 16.02 -1.79
CA SER A 586 28.93 16.64 -0.71
C SER A 586 28.83 15.74 0.51
N VAL A 587 28.78 16.37 1.67
CA VAL A 587 28.47 15.75 2.94
C VAL A 587 27.44 16.63 3.64
N ASP A 588 26.26 16.08 3.94
CA ASP A 588 25.20 16.77 4.69
C ASP A 588 24.93 16.01 5.98
N ALA A 589 25.38 16.55 7.11
CA ALA A 589 25.12 16.04 8.44
C ALA A 589 23.90 16.76 9.03
N ARG A 590 22.86 15.99 9.44
CA ARG A 590 21.57 16.58 9.79
C ARG A 590 20.88 15.83 10.92
N ASP A 591 20.23 16.56 11.84
CA ASP A 591 19.17 16.06 12.71
C ASP A 591 17.81 16.51 12.13
N GLU A 592 16.98 15.55 11.72
CA GLU A 592 15.68 15.81 11.08
C GLU A 592 14.56 16.09 12.09
N ASN A 593 14.83 15.99 13.40
CA ASN A 593 13.83 16.16 14.47
C ASN A 593 14.41 16.86 15.69
N LEU A 594 14.92 18.07 15.48
CA LEU A 594 15.55 18.84 16.55
C LEU A 594 14.57 19.09 17.70
N PHE A 595 14.95 18.65 18.92
CA PHE A 595 14.14 18.74 20.15
C PHE A 595 12.71 18.17 20.01
N GLY A 596 12.49 17.23 19.09
CA GLY A 596 11.18 16.59 18.85
C GLY A 596 10.14 17.51 18.20
N THR A 597 10.55 18.61 17.60
CA THR A 597 9.64 19.61 17.01
C THR A 597 9.33 19.36 15.53
N GLY A 598 10.01 18.39 14.88
CA GLY A 598 9.99 18.19 13.45
C GLY A 598 10.72 19.28 12.66
N ALA A 599 11.53 20.12 13.35
CA ALA A 599 12.46 21.03 12.72
C ALA A 599 13.79 20.32 12.46
N GLU A 600 14.49 20.74 11.40
CA GLU A 600 15.77 20.20 10.98
C GLU A 600 16.90 21.15 11.34
N LEU A 601 18.03 20.58 11.78
CA LEU A 601 19.30 21.31 11.90
C LEU A 601 20.33 20.56 11.06
N GLY A 602 20.88 21.22 10.04
CA GLY A 602 21.82 20.60 9.10
C GLY A 602 23.09 21.42 8.89
N ALA A 603 24.17 20.72 8.59
CA ALA A 603 25.44 21.28 8.13
C ALA A 603 25.81 20.59 6.82
N LEU A 604 25.79 21.32 5.72
CA LEU A 604 26.13 20.85 4.38
C LEU A 604 27.50 21.43 3.98
N PHE A 605 28.37 20.57 3.57
CA PHE A 605 29.53 20.89 2.77
C PHE A 605 29.33 20.33 1.36
N PHE A 606 29.55 21.16 0.36
CA PHE A 606 29.56 20.76 -1.03
C PHE A 606 30.72 21.43 -1.73
N GLY A 607 31.51 20.69 -2.52
CA GLY A 607 32.56 21.35 -3.26
C GLY A 607 33.53 20.44 -4.00
N GLY A 608 34.36 21.11 -4.80
CA GLY A 608 35.42 20.55 -5.59
C GLY A 608 36.56 21.56 -5.75
N LEU A 609 37.30 21.42 -6.84
CA LEU A 609 38.46 22.28 -7.09
C LEU A 609 38.08 23.73 -7.38
N ARG A 610 36.92 23.99 -8.01
CA ARG A 610 36.51 25.31 -8.50
C ARG A 610 35.32 25.91 -7.78
N ASN A 611 34.68 25.17 -6.87
CA ASN A 611 33.54 25.65 -6.10
C ASN A 611 33.54 25.04 -4.71
N GLN A 612 33.11 25.79 -3.72
CA GLN A 612 32.93 25.33 -2.34
C GLN A 612 31.73 26.03 -1.75
N LEU A 613 30.80 25.24 -1.18
CA LEU A 613 29.63 25.75 -0.46
C LEU A 613 29.58 25.10 0.92
N ILE A 614 29.52 25.94 1.95
CA ILE A 614 29.28 25.50 3.33
C ILE A 614 27.98 26.15 3.76
N VAL A 615 27.05 25.35 4.29
CA VAL A 615 25.75 25.80 4.80
C VAL A 615 25.50 25.23 6.17
N ILE A 616 25.09 26.06 7.10
CA ILE A 616 24.47 25.65 8.35
C ILE A 616 23.04 26.17 8.32
N GLU A 617 22.05 25.28 8.44
CA GLU A 617 20.66 25.69 8.37
C GLU A 617 19.79 25.05 9.45
N ASN A 618 18.84 25.83 9.94
CA ASN A 618 17.72 25.36 10.73
C ASN A 618 16.44 25.72 10.00
N LYS A 619 15.57 24.73 9.77
CA LYS A 619 14.32 24.93 9.03
C LYS A 619 13.22 24.04 9.61
N ALA A 620 11.99 24.44 9.39
CA ALA A 620 10.82 23.63 9.68
C ALA A 620 9.76 23.77 8.58
N ASN A 621 9.26 22.65 8.07
CA ASN A 621 8.19 22.64 7.06
C ASN A 621 6.84 23.07 7.67
N ARG A 622 6.64 22.85 8.96
CA ARG A 622 5.44 23.30 9.70
C ARG A 622 5.83 23.70 11.12
N VAL A 623 5.30 24.83 11.56
CA VAL A 623 5.49 25.36 12.92
C VAL A 623 4.21 25.14 13.72
N PHE A 624 4.30 24.43 14.85
CA PHE A 624 3.15 23.99 15.66
C PHE A 624 2.07 23.30 14.82
N ASN A 625 0.82 23.73 14.96
CA ASN A 625 -0.33 23.21 14.18
C ASN A 625 -0.70 24.15 13.01
N THR A 626 0.28 24.84 12.42
CA THR A 626 0.07 25.76 11.30
C THR A 626 0.76 25.26 10.04
N TYR A 627 0.47 25.89 8.90
CA TYR A 627 1.20 25.72 7.64
C TYR A 627 2.37 26.71 7.49
N LEU A 628 2.69 27.46 8.56
CA LEU A 628 3.84 28.34 8.55
C LEU A 628 5.14 27.53 8.48
N THR A 629 6.08 28.02 7.69
CA THR A 629 7.43 27.49 7.54
C THR A 629 8.44 28.57 7.87
N TYR A 630 9.59 28.19 8.36
CA TYR A 630 10.71 29.12 8.54
C TYR A 630 12.02 28.47 8.11
N LYS A 631 12.99 29.33 7.81
CA LYS A 631 14.34 28.94 7.43
C LYS A 631 15.34 29.97 7.98
N LEU A 632 16.32 29.48 8.71
CA LEU A 632 17.48 30.24 9.13
C LEU A 632 18.72 29.58 8.53
N LYS A 633 19.53 30.35 7.78
CA LYS A 633 20.67 29.79 7.04
C LYS A 633 21.86 30.70 7.19
N GLY A 634 23.02 30.15 7.62
CA GLY A 634 24.34 30.75 7.47
C GLY A 634 25.09 30.04 6.34
N TYR A 635 25.79 30.76 5.49
CA TYR A 635 26.45 30.14 4.36
C TYR A 635 27.74 30.83 3.98
N PHE A 636 28.63 30.04 3.36
CA PHE A 636 29.83 30.48 2.67
C PHE A 636 29.85 29.81 1.30
N ASP A 637 29.93 30.62 0.22
CA ASP A 637 29.92 30.16 -1.16
C ASP A 637 31.15 30.78 -1.89
N LEU A 638 31.98 29.92 -2.48
CA LEU A 638 33.15 30.27 -3.25
C LEU A 638 33.04 29.62 -4.62
N GLN A 639 33.22 30.42 -5.68
CA GLN A 639 33.19 29.94 -7.06
C GLN A 639 34.31 30.60 -7.87
N ASP A 640 35.08 29.78 -8.60
CA ASP A 640 36.04 30.21 -9.59
C ASP A 640 35.38 30.15 -10.98
N ILE A 641 35.25 31.29 -11.64
CA ILE A 641 34.44 31.48 -12.83
C ILE A 641 35.37 31.99 -13.96
N TYR A 642 35.26 31.33 -15.12
CA TYR A 642 36.02 31.76 -16.29
C TYR A 642 35.49 33.08 -16.89
N SER A 643 36.38 33.91 -17.37
CA SER A 643 36.08 35.08 -18.21
C SER A 643 36.32 34.73 -19.66
N TYR A 644 35.40 35.15 -20.51
CA TYR A 644 35.46 34.83 -21.94
C TYR A 644 35.52 36.13 -22.77
N ALA A 645 36.30 36.11 -23.86
CA ALA A 645 36.30 37.15 -24.89
C ALA A 645 36.01 36.54 -26.26
N ASN A 646 35.52 37.39 -27.17
CA ASN A 646 35.31 37.00 -28.55
C ASN A 646 36.65 36.84 -29.25
N ASP A 647 36.83 35.74 -29.98
CA ASP A 647 37.97 35.49 -30.82
C ASP A 647 37.86 36.29 -32.13
N GLU A 648 39.00 36.72 -32.69
CA GLU A 648 39.05 37.18 -34.08
C GLU A 648 38.93 35.95 -35.01
N VAL A 649 37.87 35.89 -35.79
CA VAL A 649 37.61 34.78 -36.71
C VAL A 649 37.54 35.31 -38.14
N ASP A 650 38.38 34.79 -39.02
CA ASP A 650 38.43 35.21 -40.42
C ASP A 650 37.16 34.88 -41.22
N ASP A 651 36.44 33.82 -40.84
CA ASP A 651 35.18 33.40 -41.49
C ASP A 651 33.98 34.17 -40.88
N PRO A 652 33.35 35.10 -41.60
CA PRO A 652 32.19 35.86 -41.07
C PRO A 652 30.97 34.99 -40.77
N LYS A 653 30.99 33.71 -41.16
CA LYS A 653 29.93 32.72 -40.82
C LYS A 653 30.22 31.92 -39.55
N ARG A 654 31.27 32.26 -38.81
CA ARG A 654 31.65 31.63 -37.56
C ARG A 654 31.85 32.68 -36.46
N PHE A 655 31.60 32.25 -35.25
CA PHE A 655 32.03 32.94 -34.03
C PHE A 655 32.58 31.93 -33.02
N SER A 656 33.52 32.35 -32.25
CA SER A 656 34.06 31.63 -31.12
C SER A 656 34.42 32.55 -29.97
N ARG A 657 34.48 32.00 -28.78
CA ARG A 657 34.97 32.69 -27.59
C ARG A 657 35.97 31.79 -26.86
N SER A 658 37.02 32.38 -26.39
CA SER A 658 38.06 31.71 -25.60
C SER A 658 38.10 32.24 -24.19
N ILE A 659 38.68 31.41 -23.31
CA ILE A 659 38.95 31.77 -21.91
C ILE A 659 40.11 32.74 -21.90
N VAL A 660 39.90 33.94 -21.39
CA VAL A 660 40.94 35.02 -21.29
C VAL A 660 41.35 35.28 -19.85
N GLY A 661 40.64 34.68 -18.89
CA GLY A 661 40.96 34.85 -17.50
C GLY A 661 40.05 34.02 -16.58
N GLU A 662 40.27 34.21 -15.31
CA GLU A 662 39.51 33.56 -14.25
C GLU A 662 39.40 34.50 -13.05
N TYR A 663 38.22 34.64 -12.49
CA TYR A 663 37.98 35.38 -11.25
C TYR A 663 37.30 34.55 -10.18
N ARG A 664 37.58 34.87 -8.94
CA ARG A 664 36.99 34.27 -7.76
C ARG A 664 35.86 35.13 -7.20
N GLN A 665 34.66 34.54 -7.12
CA GLN A 665 33.52 35.08 -6.44
C GLN A 665 33.38 34.44 -5.06
N LYS A 666 33.31 35.25 -4.01
CA LYS A 666 33.08 34.77 -2.65
C LYS A 666 31.85 35.46 -2.08
N LYS A 667 30.92 34.69 -1.53
CA LYS A 667 29.71 35.15 -0.83
C LYS A 667 29.66 34.51 0.54
N TYR A 668 29.41 35.26 1.57
CA TYR A 668 29.11 34.72 2.89
C TYR A 668 28.11 35.61 3.58
N GLY A 669 27.16 34.96 4.31
CA GLY A 669 26.09 35.73 4.91
C GLY A 669 25.11 34.86 5.72
N VAL A 670 24.06 35.54 6.12
CA VAL A 670 22.92 34.93 6.83
C VAL A 670 21.63 35.20 6.07
N LEU A 671 20.71 34.27 6.17
CA LEU A 671 19.38 34.37 5.59
C LEU A 671 18.35 33.94 6.65
N PHE A 672 17.34 34.75 6.81
CA PHE A 672 16.14 34.41 7.58
C PHE A 672 14.92 34.47 6.66
N GLY A 673 14.19 33.38 6.58
CA GLY A 673 12.95 33.25 5.78
C GLY A 673 11.78 32.82 6.64
N ILE A 674 10.63 33.38 6.34
CA ILE A 674 9.33 32.95 6.89
C ILE A 674 8.32 32.86 5.76
N GLY A 675 7.44 31.86 5.80
CA GLY A 675 6.49 31.65 4.73
C GLY A 675 5.40 30.66 5.08
N MET A 676 4.77 30.17 4.03
CA MET A 676 3.70 29.19 4.13
C MET A 676 3.90 28.05 3.13
N GLN A 677 3.56 26.85 3.52
CA GLN A 677 3.47 25.70 2.60
C GLN A 677 2.17 25.78 1.77
N ALA A 678 2.30 25.61 0.46
CA ALA A 678 1.17 25.40 -0.46
C ALA A 678 0.97 23.89 -0.67
N GLY A 679 0.36 23.24 0.30
CA GLY A 679 0.33 21.77 0.36
C GLY A 679 1.74 21.17 0.46
N LYS A 680 1.96 20.03 -0.20
CA LYS A 680 3.27 19.36 -0.25
C LYS A 680 4.08 19.69 -1.51
N PHE A 681 3.44 20.36 -2.47
CA PHE A 681 4.04 20.64 -3.77
C PHE A 681 4.70 22.00 -3.88
N GLY A 682 4.56 22.88 -2.92
CA GLY A 682 5.14 24.22 -3.04
C GLY A 682 5.20 25.00 -1.73
N ASN A 683 5.86 26.16 -1.79
CA ASN A 683 5.92 27.14 -0.71
C ASN A 683 5.99 28.57 -1.26
N ILE A 684 5.60 29.51 -0.40
CA ILE A 684 5.79 30.94 -0.61
C ILE A 684 6.52 31.47 0.60
N ILE A 685 7.71 32.03 0.40
CA ILE A 685 8.61 32.46 1.47
C ILE A 685 9.07 33.88 1.22
N ALA A 686 9.05 34.71 2.26
CA ALA A 686 9.73 36.00 2.30
C ALA A 686 11.08 35.81 3.03
N ASP A 687 12.16 36.01 2.35
CA ASP A 687 13.53 35.90 2.88
C ASP A 687 14.15 37.27 3.08
N PHE A 688 14.77 37.50 4.23
CA PHE A 688 15.71 38.57 4.44
C PHE A 688 17.13 38.02 4.42
N ARG A 689 18.01 38.60 3.60
CA ARG A 689 19.38 38.14 3.40
C ARG A 689 20.34 39.29 3.65
N TYR A 690 21.35 39.05 4.49
CA TYR A 690 22.51 39.91 4.66
C TYR A 690 23.76 39.14 4.28
N GLU A 691 24.47 39.60 3.24
CA GLU A 691 25.67 38.90 2.75
C GLU A 691 26.74 39.86 2.27
N THR A 692 28.02 39.49 2.46
CA THR A 692 29.14 40.11 1.85
C THR A 692 29.54 39.41 0.56
N ASN A 693 29.62 40.13 -0.53
CA ASN A 693 30.10 39.71 -1.83
C ASN A 693 31.46 40.29 -2.17
N SER A 694 32.39 39.46 -2.59
CA SER A 694 33.68 39.91 -3.09
C SER A 694 34.06 39.22 -4.40
N ILE A 695 34.61 39.99 -5.30
CA ILE A 695 35.16 39.50 -6.58
C ILE A 695 36.66 39.92 -6.64
N ARG A 696 37.50 38.97 -7.07
CA ARG A 696 38.91 39.18 -7.33
C ARG A 696 39.39 38.38 -8.53
N ASN A 697 40.26 38.94 -9.33
CA ASN A 697 40.90 38.20 -10.43
C ASN A 697 41.86 37.12 -9.87
N ILE A 698 41.92 35.97 -10.54
CA ILE A 698 42.85 34.86 -10.28
C ILE A 698 43.86 34.81 -11.45
N VAL A 699 43.35 34.83 -12.68
CA VAL A 699 44.13 34.82 -13.92
C VAL A 699 43.62 35.95 -14.83
N GLY A 700 44.54 36.82 -15.31
CA GLY A 700 44.16 37.94 -16.12
C GLY A 700 43.41 39.03 -15.34
N ASP A 701 43.37 40.25 -15.90
CA ASP A 701 42.67 41.42 -15.30
C ASP A 701 41.37 41.64 -16.03
N THR A 702 40.42 40.74 -15.84
CA THR A 702 39.22 40.63 -16.68
C THR A 702 37.97 41.21 -16.06
N VAL A 703 37.96 41.44 -14.73
CA VAL A 703 36.85 42.02 -14.00
C VAL A 703 37.37 43.06 -12.99
N ASP A 704 36.58 44.10 -12.72
CA ASP A 704 36.89 45.04 -11.65
C ASP A 704 36.72 44.42 -10.28
N PRO A 705 37.77 44.29 -9.46
CA PRO A 705 37.63 43.71 -8.11
C PRO A 705 36.80 44.58 -7.20
N TYR A 706 35.92 43.99 -6.40
CA TYR A 706 35.15 44.71 -5.39
C TYR A 706 34.84 43.86 -4.18
N LYS A 707 34.43 44.49 -3.09
CA LYS A 707 33.81 43.92 -1.93
C LYS A 707 32.64 44.81 -1.52
N ILE A 708 31.43 44.26 -1.46
CA ILE A 708 30.19 44.98 -1.11
C ILE A 708 29.35 44.16 -0.15
N ASP A 709 28.58 44.85 0.67
CA ASP A 709 27.56 44.27 1.51
C ASP A 709 26.18 44.44 0.86
N ILE A 710 25.40 43.34 0.82
CA ILE A 710 24.06 43.30 0.26
C ILE A 710 23.09 42.95 1.41
N ALA A 711 22.07 43.80 1.58
CA ALA A 711 20.94 43.53 2.45
C ALA A 711 19.67 43.50 1.60
N ALA A 712 19.12 42.30 1.37
CA ALA A 712 18.07 42.13 0.40
C ALA A 712 16.83 41.43 1.01
N LEU A 713 15.67 41.89 0.60
CA LEU A 713 14.39 41.25 0.84
C LEU A 713 13.96 40.51 -0.44
N ARG A 714 13.68 39.22 -0.34
CA ARG A 714 13.22 38.36 -1.46
C ARG A 714 11.88 37.76 -1.16
N PHE A 715 10.96 37.83 -2.10
CA PHE A 715 9.69 37.10 -2.11
C PHE A 715 9.82 36.00 -3.15
N ASN A 716 9.78 34.74 -2.67
CA ASN A 716 9.98 33.57 -3.49
C ASN A 716 8.73 32.70 -3.46
N MET A 717 8.32 32.20 -4.63
CA MET A 717 7.30 31.16 -4.78
C MET A 717 7.90 30.00 -5.56
N ARG A 718 7.85 28.81 -4.99
CA ARG A 718 8.36 27.59 -5.63
C ARG A 718 7.32 26.49 -5.61
N ILE A 719 7.15 25.80 -6.75
CA ILE A 719 6.23 24.68 -6.94
C ILE A 719 6.98 23.57 -7.65
N ASP A 720 6.81 22.33 -7.16
CA ASP A 720 7.38 21.13 -7.73
C ASP A 720 6.38 19.98 -7.67
N THR A 721 5.83 19.64 -8.83
CA THR A 721 4.87 18.56 -9.05
C THR A 721 5.45 17.42 -9.89
N GLN A 722 6.77 17.35 -10.05
CA GLN A 722 7.46 16.29 -10.79
C GLN A 722 7.19 14.92 -10.16
N ASP A 723 6.86 13.93 -11.00
CA ASP A 723 6.54 12.56 -10.57
C ASP A 723 7.74 11.82 -9.99
N LYS A 724 8.94 12.08 -10.52
CA LYS A 724 10.18 11.43 -10.10
C LYS A 724 11.40 12.30 -10.40
N TYR A 725 12.53 11.96 -9.85
CA TYR A 725 13.84 12.49 -10.14
C TYR A 725 14.77 11.30 -10.46
N PRO A 726 15.73 11.39 -11.41
CA PRO A 726 16.09 12.59 -12.19
C PRO A 726 15.31 12.80 -13.49
N TYR A 727 14.60 11.83 -14.04
CA TYR A 727 13.96 11.93 -15.36
C TYR A 727 12.42 11.93 -15.26
N PRO A 728 11.77 13.05 -14.88
CA PRO A 728 10.32 13.15 -14.74
C PRO A 728 9.57 12.85 -16.05
N ASN A 729 8.43 12.17 -15.97
CA ASN A 729 7.56 11.95 -17.14
C ASN A 729 6.43 12.98 -17.21
N TYR A 730 5.93 13.42 -16.04
CA TYR A 730 4.88 14.42 -15.94
C TYR A 730 5.09 15.35 -14.74
N GLY A 731 4.32 16.43 -14.73
CA GLY A 731 4.42 17.46 -13.70
C GLY A 731 5.18 18.69 -14.17
N ALA A 732 5.51 19.57 -13.24
CA ALA A 732 6.24 20.79 -13.53
C ALA A 732 7.09 21.24 -12.34
N TYR A 733 8.14 21.96 -12.65
CA TYR A 733 8.90 22.77 -11.71
C TYR A 733 8.73 24.25 -12.04
N PHE A 734 8.38 25.05 -11.06
CA PHE A 734 8.20 26.49 -11.17
C PHE A 734 8.89 27.17 -10.00
N ASP A 735 9.76 28.13 -10.28
CA ASP A 735 10.45 28.95 -9.29
C ASP A 735 10.46 30.41 -9.76
N THR A 736 9.85 31.28 -8.97
CA THR A 736 9.83 32.72 -9.28
C THR A 736 10.12 33.53 -8.03
N TYR A 737 10.90 34.59 -8.20
CA TYR A 737 11.17 35.48 -7.09
C TYR A 737 11.34 36.93 -7.54
N TYR A 738 10.95 37.81 -6.64
CA TYR A 738 11.32 39.23 -6.67
C TYR A 738 12.26 39.51 -5.51
N GLU A 739 13.37 40.16 -5.78
CA GLU A 739 14.36 40.55 -4.76
C GLU A 739 14.68 42.03 -4.89
N THR A 740 14.77 42.71 -3.76
CA THR A 740 15.24 44.10 -3.69
C THR A 740 16.26 44.28 -2.58
N SER A 741 17.39 44.86 -2.90
CA SER A 741 18.42 45.32 -1.95
C SER A 741 18.32 46.83 -1.81
N GLN A 742 18.35 47.32 -0.60
CA GLN A 742 18.19 48.74 -0.32
C GLN A 742 19.22 49.23 0.72
N LYS A 743 19.78 50.44 0.51
CA LYS A 743 20.73 51.08 1.45
C LYS A 743 20.13 51.27 2.85
N ILE A 744 18.81 51.47 2.95
CA ILE A 744 18.10 51.58 4.23
C ILE A 744 18.24 50.32 5.11
N PHE A 745 18.50 49.17 4.52
CA PHE A 745 18.72 47.91 5.23
C PHE A 745 20.20 47.68 5.57
N GLY A 746 21.09 48.61 5.26
CA GLY A 746 22.54 48.51 5.47
C GLY A 746 23.31 47.93 4.30
N ALA A 747 22.76 47.95 3.08
CA ALA A 747 23.45 47.54 1.86
C ALA A 747 24.31 48.68 1.31
N ASP A 748 25.44 48.34 0.69
CA ASP A 748 26.26 49.28 -0.06
C ASP A 748 25.61 49.70 -1.37
N ILE A 749 24.78 48.83 -1.94
CA ILE A 749 24.16 49.00 -3.24
C ILE A 749 22.65 48.73 -3.21
N SER A 750 21.89 49.55 -3.94
CA SER A 750 20.45 49.31 -4.13
C SER A 750 20.19 48.76 -5.54
N TYR A 751 19.43 47.67 -5.61
CA TYR A 751 18.94 47.07 -6.85
C TYR A 751 17.60 46.36 -6.65
N SER A 752 16.92 46.06 -7.74
CA SER A 752 15.79 45.18 -7.78
C SER A 752 15.98 44.20 -8.92
N LEU A 753 15.52 42.96 -8.72
CA LEU A 753 15.51 41.98 -9.76
C LEU A 753 14.26 41.08 -9.64
N TYR A 754 13.80 40.59 -10.79
CA TYR A 754 12.78 39.58 -10.91
C TYR A 754 13.33 38.41 -11.72
N ALA A 755 13.03 37.18 -11.28
CA ALA A 755 13.37 35.96 -12.00
C ALA A 755 12.24 34.98 -12.01
N LEU A 756 12.12 34.21 -13.09
CA LEU A 756 11.17 33.15 -13.30
C LEU A 756 11.84 32.00 -14.03
N ASN A 757 11.72 30.79 -13.48
CA ASN A 757 12.13 29.53 -14.10
C ASN A 757 10.92 28.59 -14.14
N TYR A 758 10.62 28.06 -15.30
CA TYR A 758 9.58 27.05 -15.51
C TYR A 758 10.12 25.90 -16.33
N VAL A 759 9.84 24.67 -15.91
CA VAL A 759 10.09 23.45 -16.67
C VAL A 759 8.84 22.57 -16.57
N GLY A 760 8.20 22.28 -17.69
CA GLY A 760 7.04 21.38 -17.76
C GLY A 760 7.41 20.02 -18.34
N TYR A 761 6.75 18.97 -17.88
CA TYR A 761 6.94 17.59 -18.35
C TYR A 761 5.59 17.06 -18.81
N PHE A 762 5.47 16.76 -20.10
CA PHE A 762 4.25 16.29 -20.74
C PHE A 762 4.49 14.91 -21.36
N SER A 763 3.89 13.88 -20.79
CA SER A 763 3.97 12.54 -21.32
C SER A 763 3.21 12.46 -22.65
N VAL A 764 3.92 12.29 -23.77
CA VAL A 764 3.33 12.11 -25.10
C VAL A 764 2.96 10.66 -25.35
N SER A 765 3.76 9.72 -24.81
CA SER A 765 3.49 8.29 -24.80
C SER A 765 4.14 7.66 -23.58
N ARG A 766 3.95 6.35 -23.36
CA ARG A 766 4.62 5.60 -22.29
C ARG A 766 6.15 5.71 -22.31
N LEU A 767 6.73 6.00 -23.47
CA LEU A 767 8.19 6.06 -23.68
C LEU A 767 8.69 7.47 -23.99
N SER A 768 7.83 8.44 -24.21
CA SER A 768 8.26 9.77 -24.67
C SER A 768 7.65 10.92 -23.88
N THR A 769 8.47 11.95 -23.61
CA THR A 769 8.12 13.15 -22.84
C THR A 769 8.55 14.38 -23.60
N LEU A 770 7.65 15.38 -23.72
CA LEU A 770 7.94 16.71 -24.22
C LEU A 770 8.25 17.62 -23.04
N ILE A 771 9.34 18.41 -23.11
CA ILE A 771 9.85 19.20 -22.00
C ILE A 771 10.06 20.64 -22.46
N PRO A 772 9.06 21.52 -22.44
CA PRO A 772 9.24 22.95 -22.59
C PRO A 772 9.83 23.55 -21.33
N SER A 773 10.75 24.52 -21.47
CA SER A 773 11.24 25.32 -20.36
C SER A 773 11.39 26.79 -20.74
N ILE A 774 11.22 27.68 -19.75
CA ILE A 774 11.36 29.13 -19.90
C ILE A 774 12.12 29.65 -18.69
N GLN A 775 13.12 30.46 -18.97
CA GLN A 775 13.85 31.29 -18.00
C GLN A 775 13.74 32.76 -18.37
N ILE A 776 13.30 33.57 -17.44
CA ILE A 776 13.21 35.02 -17.57
C ILE A 776 13.88 35.67 -16.38
N GLY A 777 14.68 36.70 -16.62
CA GLY A 777 15.27 37.54 -15.58
C GLY A 777 15.38 38.97 -16.01
N VAL A 778 14.97 39.88 -15.15
CA VAL A 778 15.02 41.33 -15.37
C VAL A 778 15.54 42.00 -14.12
N ALA A 779 16.53 42.87 -14.25
CA ALA A 779 17.12 43.59 -13.13
C ALA A 779 17.50 45.00 -13.48
N ASP A 780 17.74 45.78 -12.43
CA ASP A 780 18.22 47.15 -12.54
C ASP A 780 19.69 47.20 -13.03
N GLU A 781 20.10 48.33 -13.59
CA GLU A 781 21.48 48.60 -14.05
C GLU A 781 22.51 48.52 -12.92
N THR A 782 22.06 48.72 -11.68
CA THR A 782 22.92 48.65 -10.49
C THR A 782 23.20 47.23 -9.98
N LEU A 783 22.58 46.20 -10.61
CA LEU A 783 22.83 44.82 -10.20
C LEU A 783 24.31 44.45 -10.33
N PRO A 784 25.02 44.06 -9.23
CA PRO A 784 26.45 43.76 -9.25
C PRO A 784 26.73 42.46 -10.00
N LEU A 785 27.91 42.29 -10.56
CA LEU A 785 28.33 41.11 -11.33
C LEU A 785 28.08 39.80 -10.57
N SER A 786 28.26 39.80 -9.26
CA SER A 786 28.01 38.60 -8.39
C SER A 786 26.55 38.15 -8.34
N GLN A 787 25.61 39.00 -8.74
CA GLN A 787 24.19 38.69 -8.76
C GLN A 787 23.60 38.60 -10.18
N GLN A 788 24.41 38.91 -11.22
CA GLN A 788 23.97 38.82 -12.62
C GLN A 788 23.59 37.41 -13.02
N PHE A 789 22.64 37.30 -13.94
CA PHE A 789 22.24 36.02 -14.54
C PHE A 789 23.36 35.44 -15.37
N ALA A 790 23.40 34.13 -15.45
CA ALA A 790 24.37 33.37 -16.22
C ALA A 790 23.71 32.69 -17.43
N PHE A 791 24.41 32.60 -18.54
CA PHE A 791 23.89 32.00 -19.78
C PHE A 791 24.92 31.05 -20.38
N GLY A 792 24.46 29.87 -20.78
CA GLY A 792 25.25 28.79 -21.34
C GLY A 792 25.35 27.57 -20.42
N GLY A 793 25.85 26.46 -20.95
CA GLY A 793 25.99 25.17 -20.28
C GLY A 793 24.91 24.16 -20.63
N GLN A 794 25.18 22.92 -20.30
CA GLN A 794 24.34 21.77 -20.67
C GLN A 794 22.86 21.92 -20.26
N TYR A 795 22.57 22.49 -19.09
CA TYR A 795 21.23 22.60 -18.53
C TYR A 795 20.55 23.96 -18.75
N SER A 796 21.32 24.98 -19.10
CA SER A 796 20.78 26.34 -19.40
C SER A 796 20.59 26.51 -20.90
N PHE A 797 21.69 26.58 -21.68
CA PHE A 797 21.65 26.83 -23.12
C PHE A 797 22.74 26.01 -23.85
N LEU A 798 22.33 25.10 -24.72
CA LEU A 798 23.25 24.23 -25.47
C LEU A 798 24.09 24.99 -26.51
N GLY A 799 25.34 24.57 -26.68
CA GLY A 799 26.28 25.12 -27.64
C GLY A 799 27.12 26.27 -27.08
N TYR A 800 26.97 26.62 -25.78
CA TYR A 800 27.83 27.52 -25.03
C TYR A 800 28.37 26.85 -23.77
N ARG A 801 29.51 27.25 -23.26
CA ARG A 801 30.07 26.79 -21.99
C ARG A 801 29.30 27.35 -20.80
N ALA A 802 29.42 26.74 -19.65
CA ALA A 802 28.78 27.24 -18.44
C ALA A 802 29.30 28.66 -18.11
N ASP A 803 28.38 29.54 -17.72
CA ASP A 803 28.70 30.95 -17.37
C ASP A 803 29.42 31.76 -18.48
N GLU A 804 29.31 31.34 -19.75
CA GLU A 804 30.02 31.98 -20.86
C GLU A 804 29.62 33.46 -21.08
N TYR A 805 28.37 33.80 -20.75
CA TYR A 805 27.88 35.16 -20.69
C TYR A 805 27.22 35.46 -19.36
N ARG A 806 27.35 36.68 -18.91
CA ARG A 806 26.62 37.23 -17.76
C ARG A 806 25.92 38.53 -18.15
N GLY A 807 24.81 38.82 -17.46
CA GLY A 807 24.05 40.04 -17.74
C GLY A 807 22.91 40.23 -16.76
N ARG A 808 22.24 41.38 -16.89
CA ARG A 808 21.14 41.80 -16.01
C ARG A 808 19.77 41.46 -16.56
N GLN A 809 19.68 41.20 -17.86
CA GLN A 809 18.43 40.80 -18.54
C GLN A 809 18.67 39.46 -19.21
N ILE A 810 17.77 38.46 -18.99
CA ILE A 810 17.92 37.16 -19.61
C ILE A 810 16.55 36.67 -20.10
N PHE A 811 16.53 36.05 -21.26
CA PHE A 811 15.41 35.25 -21.74
C PHE A 811 15.96 33.98 -22.41
N ILE A 812 15.47 32.81 -21.96
CA ILE A 812 15.73 31.52 -22.60
C ILE A 812 14.41 30.79 -22.72
N GLY A 813 14.09 30.29 -23.91
CA GLY A 813 13.05 29.33 -24.18
C GLY A 813 13.69 28.06 -24.71
N SER A 814 13.31 26.88 -24.16
CA SER A 814 13.82 25.58 -24.60
C SER A 814 12.68 24.61 -24.87
N LEU A 815 12.88 23.79 -25.88
CA LEU A 815 11.99 22.65 -26.15
C LEU A 815 12.83 21.39 -26.31
N GLN A 816 12.61 20.42 -25.44
CA GLN A 816 13.29 19.14 -25.48
C GLN A 816 12.27 18.02 -25.67
N TYR A 817 12.55 17.09 -26.60
CA TYR A 817 11.84 15.84 -26.75
C TYR A 817 12.74 14.71 -26.27
N ARG A 818 12.29 13.98 -25.25
CA ARG A 818 13.02 12.86 -24.64
C ARG A 818 12.26 11.56 -24.89
N MET A 819 12.98 10.52 -25.31
CA MET A 819 12.48 9.18 -25.53
C MET A 819 13.27 8.20 -24.65
N LYS A 820 12.56 7.39 -23.87
CA LYS A 820 13.12 6.24 -23.16
C LYS A 820 13.35 5.13 -24.18
N LEU A 821 14.55 4.54 -24.19
CA LEU A 821 14.84 3.40 -25.06
C LEU A 821 14.06 2.17 -24.60
N PRO A 822 13.51 1.37 -25.52
CA PRO A 822 12.73 0.17 -25.19
C PRO A 822 13.61 -0.99 -24.66
N PHE A 823 14.92 -0.82 -24.66
CA PHE A 823 15.90 -1.76 -24.15
C PHE A 823 16.86 -1.04 -23.18
N LYS A 824 17.41 -1.76 -22.24
CA LYS A 824 18.41 -1.24 -21.29
C LYS A 824 19.82 -1.42 -21.88
N ILE A 825 20.59 -0.34 -21.89
CA ILE A 825 22.04 -0.39 -22.08
C ILE A 825 22.62 -0.31 -20.66
N TRP A 826 22.72 -1.44 -19.95
CA TRP A 826 23.02 -1.62 -18.53
C TRP A 826 21.96 -0.98 -17.59
N PHE A 827 21.54 0.27 -17.88
CA PHE A 827 20.58 1.05 -17.10
C PHE A 827 19.43 1.52 -18.00
N ASN A 828 18.39 2.10 -17.40
CA ASN A 828 17.36 2.82 -18.16
C ASN A 828 18.06 3.94 -18.93
N SER A 829 17.87 3.98 -20.23
CA SER A 829 18.55 4.89 -21.14
C SER A 829 17.54 5.76 -21.86
N TYR A 830 17.90 7.01 -22.07
CA TYR A 830 17.06 8.00 -22.73
C TYR A 830 17.87 8.72 -23.80
N ILE A 831 17.23 9.03 -24.92
CA ILE A 831 17.77 9.92 -25.95
C ILE A 831 16.90 11.17 -26.05
N SER A 832 17.50 12.33 -26.16
CA SER A 832 16.79 13.59 -26.28
C SER A 832 17.34 14.44 -27.40
N ILE A 833 16.48 15.21 -28.03
CA ILE A 833 16.81 16.31 -28.93
C ILE A 833 16.28 17.59 -28.28
N ARG A 834 17.13 18.61 -28.22
CA ARG A 834 16.80 19.89 -27.58
C ARG A 834 17.11 21.04 -28.50
N TYR A 835 16.22 22.01 -28.53
CA TYR A 835 16.37 23.32 -29.19
C TYR A 835 16.19 24.45 -28.20
N ASP A 836 17.13 25.36 -28.14
CA ASP A 836 17.16 26.52 -27.26
C ASP A 836 17.15 27.82 -28.09
N VAL A 837 16.42 28.82 -27.60
CA VAL A 837 16.37 30.14 -28.16
C VAL A 837 16.40 31.19 -27.05
N GLY A 838 17.21 32.18 -27.15
CA GLY A 838 17.29 33.22 -26.10
C GLY A 838 18.51 34.10 -26.21
N ASN A 839 18.65 35.01 -25.29
CA ASN A 839 19.83 35.88 -25.16
C ASN A 839 19.95 36.42 -23.73
N ILE A 840 21.07 37.05 -23.46
CA ILE A 840 21.37 37.78 -22.25
C ILE A 840 21.91 39.14 -22.60
N TRP A 841 21.51 40.17 -21.86
CA TRP A 841 21.90 41.57 -22.15
C TRP A 841 22.34 42.28 -20.85
N GLU A 842 23.23 43.24 -21.01
CA GLU A 842 23.66 44.12 -19.91
C GLU A 842 22.63 45.20 -19.59
N GLN A 843 21.96 45.75 -20.59
CA GLN A 843 21.00 46.83 -20.47
C GLN A 843 19.68 46.47 -21.11
N LYS A 844 18.57 46.95 -20.57
CA LYS A 844 17.22 46.61 -21.09
C LYS A 844 16.95 47.23 -22.47
N GLU A 845 17.62 48.36 -22.79
CA GLU A 845 17.56 49.04 -24.11
C GLU A 845 18.13 48.17 -25.22
N GLU A 846 19.05 47.27 -24.89
CA GLU A 846 19.68 46.35 -25.82
C GLU A 846 18.79 45.14 -26.16
N MET A 847 17.71 44.95 -25.44
CA MET A 847 16.81 43.80 -25.64
C MET A 847 16.11 43.86 -27.01
N LYS A 848 16.59 43.07 -27.97
CA LYS A 848 16.01 42.97 -29.31
C LYS A 848 15.82 41.52 -29.67
N PHE A 849 14.61 41.17 -30.10
CA PHE A 849 14.29 39.77 -30.52
C PHE A 849 15.11 39.29 -31.72
N LYS A 850 15.61 40.22 -32.54
CA LYS A 850 16.47 39.88 -33.69
C LYS A 850 17.84 39.31 -33.31
N ASP A 851 18.29 39.55 -32.08
CA ASP A 851 19.61 39.16 -31.60
C ASP A 851 19.60 37.85 -30.82
N PHE A 852 18.49 37.08 -30.90
CA PHE A 852 18.37 35.82 -30.20
C PHE A 852 19.38 34.79 -30.72
N LYS A 853 20.18 34.27 -29.81
CA LYS A 853 21.04 33.12 -29.99
C LYS A 853 20.17 31.87 -30.06
N GLN A 854 20.65 30.89 -30.80
CA GLN A 854 19.97 29.60 -30.93
C GLN A 854 20.95 28.49 -30.61
N GLY A 855 20.46 27.40 -30.04
CA GLY A 855 21.23 26.22 -29.72
C GLY A 855 20.43 24.97 -30.13
N VAL A 856 21.15 24.00 -30.71
CA VAL A 856 20.57 22.69 -31.00
C VAL A 856 21.52 21.64 -30.50
N GLY A 857 20.97 20.55 -29.95
CA GLY A 857 21.80 19.44 -29.50
C GLY A 857 21.03 18.17 -29.24
N ALA A 858 21.82 17.14 -28.98
CA ALA A 858 21.33 15.83 -28.57
C ALA A 858 21.92 15.45 -27.22
N VAL A 859 21.14 14.74 -26.41
CA VAL A 859 21.57 14.26 -25.09
C VAL A 859 21.27 12.76 -25.00
N LEU A 860 22.26 11.98 -24.60
CA LEU A 860 22.14 10.58 -24.22
C LEU A 860 22.25 10.51 -22.70
N SER A 861 21.21 9.98 -22.05
CA SER A 861 21.08 9.96 -20.61
C SER A 861 20.93 8.55 -20.07
N PHE A 862 21.50 8.29 -18.90
CA PHE A 862 21.47 7.01 -18.19
C PHE A 862 21.03 7.23 -16.74
N ASP A 863 20.09 6.38 -16.28
CA ASP A 863 19.63 6.34 -14.89
C ASP A 863 20.51 5.36 -14.11
N THR A 864 21.68 5.83 -13.66
CA THR A 864 22.67 4.97 -13.01
C THR A 864 22.53 4.95 -11.49
N PRO A 865 23.00 3.91 -10.79
CA PRO A 865 22.97 3.85 -9.33
C PRO A 865 23.76 4.97 -8.60
N ILE A 866 24.71 5.59 -9.29
CA ILE A 866 25.49 6.71 -8.74
C ILE A 866 24.95 8.08 -9.15
N GLY A 867 23.72 8.13 -9.66
CA GLY A 867 23.02 9.31 -10.14
C GLY A 867 22.90 9.38 -11.66
N PRO A 868 22.21 10.40 -12.19
CA PRO A 868 22.05 10.59 -13.63
C PRO A 868 23.40 10.76 -14.32
N ALA A 869 23.57 10.16 -15.49
CA ALA A 869 24.71 10.37 -16.34
C ALA A 869 24.25 10.87 -17.71
N ASP A 870 24.71 12.07 -18.09
CA ASP A 870 24.33 12.74 -19.33
C ASP A 870 25.54 13.01 -20.20
N PHE A 871 25.48 12.61 -21.46
CA PHE A 871 26.42 12.96 -22.52
C PHE A 871 25.67 13.81 -23.53
N ALA A 872 26.10 15.05 -23.70
CA ALA A 872 25.44 15.95 -24.64
C ALA A 872 26.41 16.52 -25.67
N ILE A 873 25.91 16.72 -26.86
CA ILE A 873 26.56 17.48 -27.93
C ILE A 873 25.63 18.63 -28.34
N GLY A 874 26.16 19.84 -28.38
CA GLY A 874 25.39 21.00 -28.74
C GLY A 874 26.18 21.95 -29.60
N ARG A 875 25.46 22.69 -30.44
CA ARG A 875 26.02 23.74 -31.25
C ARG A 875 25.14 24.96 -31.25
N SER A 876 25.74 26.13 -31.03
CA SER A 876 25.06 27.40 -31.11
C SER A 876 25.13 28.02 -32.52
N PHE A 877 24.15 28.88 -32.82
CA PHE A 877 24.13 29.65 -34.05
C PHE A 877 23.34 30.94 -33.88
N LEU A 878 23.62 31.92 -34.76
CA LEU A 878 22.92 33.19 -34.87
C LEU A 878 22.33 33.32 -36.26
N ILE A 879 21.18 33.98 -36.38
CA ILE A 879 20.57 34.32 -37.65
C ILE A 879 20.89 35.79 -37.92
N ASP A 880 21.90 36.07 -38.70
CA ASP A 880 22.30 37.43 -39.11
C ASP A 880 21.71 37.77 -40.49
N ARG A 881 20.83 38.74 -40.48
CA ARG A 881 20.14 39.24 -41.69
C ARG A 881 20.99 40.17 -42.53
N GLY A 882 22.14 40.59 -42.05
CA GLY A 882 23.06 41.49 -42.76
C GLY A 882 24.06 40.79 -43.70
N LEU A 883 24.18 39.45 -43.59
CA LEU A 883 25.09 38.69 -44.44
C LEU A 883 24.50 38.40 -45.83
N THR A 884 25.24 38.77 -46.88
CA THR A 884 24.83 38.57 -48.29
C THR A 884 24.94 37.11 -48.78
N THR A 885 25.72 36.27 -48.10
CA THR A 885 26.07 34.92 -48.53
C THR A 885 25.46 33.79 -47.66
N GLY A 886 24.48 34.13 -46.85
CA GLY A 886 23.80 33.19 -45.95
C GLY A 886 23.64 33.76 -44.58
N ASN A 887 22.49 33.54 -43.95
CA ASN A 887 22.05 34.20 -42.72
C ASN A 887 22.46 33.47 -41.42
N ILE A 888 23.17 32.35 -41.50
CA ILE A 888 23.50 31.53 -40.34
C ILE A 888 24.98 31.66 -39.99
N VAL A 889 25.26 32.26 -38.85
CA VAL A 889 26.58 32.31 -38.22
C VAL A 889 26.67 31.22 -37.17
N ARG A 890 27.68 30.34 -37.28
CA ARG A 890 27.78 29.12 -36.45
C ARG A 890 28.82 29.29 -35.33
N GLY A 891 28.45 28.93 -34.11
CA GLY A 891 29.35 28.83 -32.99
C GLY A 891 30.15 27.51 -32.97
N THR A 892 30.92 27.33 -31.94
CA THR A 892 31.69 26.13 -31.69
C THR A 892 30.76 24.98 -31.27
N THR A 893 31.13 23.74 -31.62
CA THR A 893 30.44 22.59 -31.10
C THR A 893 30.98 22.31 -29.69
N GLN A 894 30.07 22.16 -28.72
CA GLN A 894 30.40 21.87 -27.34
C GLN A 894 30.03 20.39 -27.05
N LEU A 895 30.89 19.72 -26.28
CA LEU A 895 30.64 18.42 -25.72
C LEU A 895 30.51 18.58 -24.22
N TYR A 896 29.46 17.98 -23.66
CA TYR A 896 29.20 18.01 -22.23
C TYR A 896 29.13 16.59 -21.70
N PHE A 897 29.62 16.45 -20.49
CA PHE A 897 29.55 15.23 -19.71
C PHE A 897 29.19 15.59 -18.27
N THR A 898 28.21 14.88 -17.72
CA THR A 898 27.86 15.00 -16.31
C THR A 898 27.48 13.64 -15.78
N ILE A 899 27.95 13.28 -14.60
CA ILE A 899 27.53 12.11 -13.86
C ILE A 899 27.37 12.44 -12.38
N GLY A 900 26.35 11.91 -11.73
CA GLY A 900 26.06 12.11 -10.32
C GLY A 900 24.90 13.06 -10.09
N TYR A 901 24.58 13.29 -8.82
CA TYR A 901 23.44 14.08 -8.41
C TYR A 901 23.77 15.60 -8.48
N PHE A 902 22.74 16.41 -8.73
CA PHE A 902 22.86 17.88 -8.76
C PHE A 902 22.79 18.43 -7.34
N PHE A 903 23.70 19.36 -7.00
CA PHE A 903 23.76 20.05 -5.71
C PHE A 903 23.31 21.50 -5.85
#